data_67e1366ff7e2d6e48ecf2dbbda135f1b
#
_entry.id   67e1366ff7e2d6e48ecf2dbbda135f1b
#
_cell.length_a   1.000
_cell.length_b   1.000
_cell.length_c   1.000
_cell.angle_alpha   90.00
_cell.angle_beta   90.00
_cell.angle_gamma   90.00
#
_symmetry.space_group_name_H-M   'P 1'
#
loop_
_entity.id
_entity.type
_entity.pdbx_description
1 polymer ?
#
loop_
_entity_poly.entity_id
_entity_poly.type
_entity_poly.pdbx_seq_one_letter_code
_entity_poly.pdbx_strand_id
1 'polypeptide(L)'
;MKAYTWVLSALPLVSDGAKALALCSLSFSFLPASAHAGSTDVGPLRALRDVVQPTQPMFSSPDTATLVTVSAAQRLVGSDAATGDYEGASVSIDGDTAVVAAPYAAPMGRTDAGAVYIFVRNGTTWTQQAKIVAADGRNGDNFGAKVALRGDTLVVGAPGADQFGRTDVGAAYVFARTGTTWNQQAKLTAFDGGSDDQFGFAVALDGDIAVVGARGADVMMRKDAGAAYVFGKRGPNWAAFGKLTASDAQAGDSFGVGVALSGDTLVIGADFADPSGKSEAGAAYVFQRGPMGFSQSAKLLAADGQSGDWFGRQVSVDGTTAVIGALYGDSGGKVNSGSAYVFTKSATGWSQQAKIGSSDGQSNDWFGYDVGVSGEQVLVGAPYADLMGMLDAGAGYTFLRTGAMWTQTAKLTASDVSPSGFFGNGVSVDGETFLVGAPGRPPGGAAYAFIGRKGNGEACLTANDCGSGFCVDGVCCNSACGGGSVDCQACSVAAGAATNGVCGPARGGTICRPAAGGCDQAETCTGMSMACPADVRKPRGSQCRPASHGCDAEEQCDGQNADCPLDSVQKDGTRCTLGSCQLGQCRIESDVAIAWENPTLTVSGFSPGSAQLLLSNKGPSPAYDVAFSVEAPPLSKLALANVPSGWSCTQDLAVLNCLVATLPMGENKAEVTLVPPPKLAAFDLPAVVTSIGTDPDPNNNAATLKVTNDNPMFDQFAGGGRGCAMGGTSHLGTPFAALSMLLALCLVRRRGASNR
;
A
#
# COMPACT_ATOMS: atom_id res chain seq x y z
N MET A 1 10.15 49.89 -14.76
CA MET A 1 8.80 49.94 -15.30
C MET A 1 8.82 49.57 -16.76
N LYS A 2 8.62 48.31 -17.10
CA LYS A 2 8.23 47.85 -18.44
C LYS A 2 7.17 46.81 -18.22
N ALA A 3 5.93 47.21 -18.48
CA ALA A 3 4.79 46.35 -18.49
C ALA A 3 4.85 45.50 -19.77
N TYR A 4 4.85 44.17 -19.62
CA TYR A 4 4.55 43.24 -20.73
C TYR A 4 3.08 42.97 -20.70
N THR A 5 2.35 43.68 -21.57
CA THR A 5 0.96 43.47 -21.84
C THR A 5 0.86 42.41 -22.94
N TRP A 6 0.28 41.26 -22.63
CA TRP A 6 -0.15 40.30 -23.66
C TRP A 6 -1.41 40.86 -24.32
N VAL A 7 -1.27 41.36 -25.53
CA VAL A 7 -2.42 41.76 -26.36
C VAL A 7 -2.83 40.54 -27.20
N LEU A 8 -3.90 39.89 -26.81
CA LEU A 8 -4.69 39.07 -27.71
C LEU A 8 -5.53 40.01 -28.57
N SER A 9 -5.09 40.29 -29.82
CA SER A 9 -5.87 41.00 -30.79
C SER A 9 -6.90 40.05 -31.39
N ALA A 10 -8.16 40.22 -30.98
CA ALA A 10 -9.29 39.65 -31.70
C ALA A 10 -9.45 40.37 -33.05
N LEU A 11 -9.39 39.64 -34.14
CA LEU A 11 -9.80 40.10 -35.47
C LEU A 11 -11.27 39.77 -35.71
N PRO A 12 -12.04 40.66 -36.35
CA PRO A 12 -13.46 40.45 -36.58
C PRO A 12 -13.72 39.39 -37.66
N LEU A 13 -14.76 38.61 -37.44
CA LEU A 13 -15.35 37.66 -38.37
C LEU A 13 -15.83 38.35 -39.66
N VAL A 14 -15.26 37.99 -40.79
CA VAL A 14 -15.90 38.13 -42.10
C VAL A 14 -16.16 36.72 -42.64
N SER A 15 -17.41 36.48 -42.95
CA SER A 15 -17.93 35.28 -43.60
C SER A 15 -17.33 35.09 -44.99
N ASP A 16 -16.86 33.91 -45.28
CA ASP A 16 -17.07 33.04 -46.41
C ASP A 16 -15.83 32.21 -46.76
N GLY A 17 -16.05 30.95 -46.69
CA GLY A 17 -15.52 29.83 -47.45
C GLY A 17 -14.06 29.87 -47.95
N ALA A 18 -13.14 29.25 -47.20
CA ALA A 18 -12.10 28.36 -47.74
C ALA A 18 -11.05 28.06 -46.64
N LYS A 19 -10.75 26.82 -46.47
CA LYS A 19 -9.68 26.32 -45.57
C LYS A 19 -8.33 26.81 -46.07
N ALA A 20 -7.62 27.56 -45.21
CA ALA A 20 -6.19 27.78 -45.38
C ALA A 20 -5.49 27.59 -44.01
N LEU A 21 -4.57 26.61 -43.94
CA LEU A 21 -3.62 26.46 -42.88
C LEU A 21 -2.74 27.71 -42.84
N ALA A 22 -2.72 28.43 -41.73
CA ALA A 22 -1.72 29.48 -41.48
C ALA A 22 -0.64 28.90 -40.59
N LEU A 23 0.49 28.55 -41.19
CA LEU A 23 1.77 28.37 -40.52
C LEU A 23 2.29 29.75 -40.14
N CYS A 24 2.39 30.05 -38.84
CA CYS A 24 3.10 31.21 -38.34
C CYS A 24 4.56 30.84 -38.13
N SER A 25 5.41 31.14 -39.11
CA SER A 25 6.86 31.14 -38.96
C SER A 25 7.32 32.49 -38.40
N LEU A 26 7.83 32.51 -37.22
CA LEU A 26 8.55 33.66 -36.63
C LEU A 26 10.00 33.62 -37.07
N SER A 27 10.38 34.48 -38.00
CA SER A 27 11.75 34.76 -38.40
C SER A 27 12.35 35.81 -37.51
N PHE A 28 13.37 35.47 -36.73
CA PHE A 28 14.20 36.45 -36.03
C PHE A 28 15.37 36.86 -36.91
N SER A 29 15.43 38.16 -37.23
CA SER A 29 16.59 38.78 -37.89
C SER A 29 17.52 39.36 -36.83
N PHE A 30 18.74 38.83 -36.77
CA PHE A 30 19.82 39.40 -35.98
C PHE A 30 20.54 40.48 -36.78
N LEU A 31 20.70 41.69 -36.20
CA LEU A 31 21.65 42.69 -36.62
C LEU A 31 22.95 42.56 -35.83
N PRO A 32 24.14 42.68 -36.45
CA PRO A 32 25.42 42.50 -35.75
C PRO A 32 25.85 43.77 -35.03
N ALA A 33 26.31 43.63 -33.79
CA ALA A 33 27.03 44.67 -33.05
C ALA A 33 28.52 44.53 -33.34
N SER A 34 29.11 45.64 -33.74
CA SER A 34 30.50 45.83 -34.12
C SER A 34 31.52 45.66 -32.98
N ALA A 35 32.64 45.05 -33.35
CA ALA A 35 33.84 44.89 -32.57
C ALA A 35 34.57 46.20 -32.32
N HIS A 36 35.15 46.36 -31.14
CA HIS A 36 36.32 47.24 -30.92
C HIS A 36 37.45 46.43 -30.33
N ALA A 37 38.57 46.48 -31.04
CA ALA A 37 39.82 45.86 -30.71
C ALA A 37 40.73 46.81 -29.87
N GLY A 38 41.63 46.24 -29.12
CA GLY A 38 42.78 46.93 -28.48
C GLY A 38 43.43 46.01 -27.47
N SER A 39 44.40 45.36 -27.86
CA SER A 39 45.86 45.44 -27.95
C SER A 39 46.56 44.91 -26.69
N THR A 40 47.24 43.77 -26.93
CA THR A 40 48.67 43.42 -26.64
C THR A 40 49.18 43.50 -25.20
N ASP A 41 49.69 42.41 -24.63
CA ASP A 41 51.11 42.15 -24.61
C ASP A 41 51.51 40.74 -24.18
N VAL A 42 52.74 40.35 -24.50
CA VAL A 42 53.32 39.02 -24.72
C VAL A 42 54.11 38.48 -23.53
N GLY A 43 53.99 37.21 -23.27
CA GLY A 43 54.98 36.17 -22.99
C GLY A 43 55.74 36.16 -21.64
N PRO A 44 56.60 35.14 -21.36
CA PRO A 44 56.70 33.77 -21.97
C PRO A 44 56.73 32.59 -20.95
N LEU A 45 56.59 31.42 -21.50
CA LEU A 45 57.01 30.05 -21.10
C LEU A 45 58.02 29.90 -19.96
N ARG A 46 57.77 28.93 -19.06
CA ARG A 46 58.72 27.87 -18.73
C ARG A 46 58.06 26.65 -18.10
N ALA A 47 58.44 25.50 -18.63
CA ALA A 47 58.18 24.16 -18.19
C ALA A 47 58.88 23.80 -16.89
N LEU A 48 58.39 22.81 -16.15
CA LEU A 48 59.12 21.67 -15.58
C LEU A 48 58.21 20.80 -14.71
N ARG A 49 57.95 19.60 -15.17
CA ARG A 49 58.41 18.29 -14.64
C ARG A 49 57.69 17.72 -13.40
N ASP A 50 57.17 16.56 -13.68
CA ASP A 50 57.15 15.30 -12.91
C ASP A 50 57.02 15.38 -11.38
N VAL A 51 55.82 14.99 -10.88
CA VAL A 51 55.67 14.38 -9.56
C VAL A 51 54.71 13.22 -9.67
N VAL A 52 55.28 12.04 -9.57
CA VAL A 52 54.81 10.76 -9.04
C VAL A 52 53.31 10.67 -8.81
N GLN A 53 52.66 9.81 -9.59
CA GLN A 53 51.31 9.28 -9.30
C GLN A 53 51.39 8.36 -8.08
N PRO A 54 50.52 8.55 -7.05
CA PRO A 54 50.23 7.48 -6.14
C PRO A 54 49.29 6.49 -6.83
N THR A 55 49.65 5.23 -6.80
CA THR A 55 48.85 4.08 -7.20
C THR A 55 47.48 4.17 -6.52
N GLN A 56 46.44 4.37 -7.33
CA GLN A 56 45.06 4.23 -6.87
C GLN A 56 44.80 2.75 -6.55
N PRO A 57 44.18 2.42 -5.40
CA PRO A 57 43.67 1.09 -5.20
C PRO A 57 42.59 0.83 -6.28
N MET A 58 42.65 -0.34 -6.90
CA MET A 58 41.58 -0.84 -7.77
C MET A 58 40.26 -0.79 -6.98
N PHE A 59 39.43 0.18 -7.28
CA PHE A 59 38.04 0.14 -6.89
C PHE A 59 37.42 -1.05 -7.60
N SER A 60 36.96 -2.01 -6.80
CA SER A 60 35.95 -2.97 -7.22
C SER A 60 34.85 -2.21 -7.95
N SER A 61 34.46 -2.68 -9.12
CA SER A 61 33.34 -2.14 -9.89
C SER A 61 32.19 -1.80 -8.95
N PRO A 62 31.64 -0.59 -8.99
CA PRO A 62 30.41 -0.33 -8.30
C PRO A 62 29.37 -1.30 -8.87
N ASP A 63 28.62 -1.94 -8.00
CA ASP A 63 27.43 -2.70 -8.36
C ASP A 63 26.72 -1.95 -9.48
N THR A 64 26.60 -2.61 -10.62
CA THR A 64 25.84 -2.09 -11.77
C THR A 64 24.44 -1.82 -11.29
N ALA A 65 24.11 -0.53 -11.13
CA ALA A 65 22.73 -0.11 -10.92
C ALA A 65 21.89 -0.78 -12.02
N THR A 66 21.04 -1.70 -11.61
CA THR A 66 20.26 -2.51 -12.54
C THR A 66 19.30 -1.55 -13.23
N LEU A 67 19.46 -1.36 -14.54
CA LEU A 67 18.57 -0.55 -15.36
C LEU A 67 17.14 -1.01 -15.12
N VAL A 68 16.32 -0.16 -14.54
CA VAL A 68 14.88 -0.40 -14.41
C VAL A 68 14.31 -0.49 -15.83
N THR A 69 13.93 -1.68 -16.26
CA THR A 69 13.23 -1.82 -17.54
C THR A 69 11.82 -1.28 -17.34
N VAL A 70 11.47 -0.24 -18.08
CA VAL A 70 10.12 0.34 -18.03
C VAL A 70 9.24 -0.39 -19.04
N SER A 71 8.03 -0.77 -18.64
CA SER A 71 7.04 -1.40 -19.53
C SER A 71 6.70 -0.50 -20.73
N ALA A 72 6.17 -1.08 -21.80
CA ALA A 72 5.53 -0.29 -22.84
C ALA A 72 4.41 0.58 -22.25
N ALA A 73 4.35 1.84 -22.68
CA ALA A 73 3.35 2.79 -22.19
C ALA A 73 1.94 2.35 -22.56
N GLN A 74 1.02 2.40 -21.60
CA GLN A 74 -0.40 2.41 -21.93
C GLN A 74 -0.85 3.86 -22.08
N ARG A 75 -1.44 4.19 -23.25
CA ARG A 75 -2.05 5.49 -23.53
C ARG A 75 -3.41 5.60 -22.85
N LEU A 76 -3.61 6.68 -22.10
CA LEU A 76 -4.87 7.05 -21.42
C LEU A 76 -5.45 8.26 -22.14
N VAL A 77 -6.69 8.13 -22.60
CA VAL A 77 -7.40 9.18 -23.34
C VAL A 77 -8.86 9.19 -22.89
N GLY A 78 -9.38 10.37 -22.64
CA GLY A 78 -10.79 10.56 -22.32
C GLY A 78 -11.70 10.07 -23.44
N SER A 79 -12.80 9.45 -23.08
CA SER A 79 -13.74 8.83 -24.03
C SER A 79 -14.35 9.81 -25.05
N ASP A 80 -14.30 11.09 -24.76
CA ASP A 80 -14.81 12.19 -25.57
C ASP A 80 -13.77 13.30 -25.81
N ALA A 81 -12.48 12.95 -25.75
CA ALA A 81 -11.37 13.87 -26.00
C ALA A 81 -11.49 14.52 -27.39
N ALA A 82 -11.41 15.85 -27.42
CA ALA A 82 -11.53 16.64 -28.63
C ALA A 82 -10.31 17.54 -28.84
N THR A 83 -10.09 17.93 -30.09
CA THR A 83 -9.00 18.82 -30.47
C THR A 83 -9.04 20.12 -29.65
N GLY A 84 -7.96 20.43 -28.98
CA GLY A 84 -7.82 21.62 -28.16
C GLY A 84 -8.11 21.42 -26.66
N ASP A 85 -8.55 20.24 -26.21
CA ASP A 85 -8.85 19.95 -24.81
C ASP A 85 -7.60 19.96 -23.90
N TYR A 86 -6.43 19.70 -24.48
CA TYR A 86 -5.14 19.64 -23.78
C TYR A 86 -5.12 18.59 -22.65
N GLU A 87 -5.69 17.42 -22.93
CA GLU A 87 -5.69 16.30 -22.00
C GLU A 87 -4.24 15.85 -21.66
N GLY A 88 -3.94 15.70 -20.38
CA GLY A 88 -2.58 15.45 -19.90
C GLY A 88 -1.81 16.70 -19.52
N ALA A 89 -2.43 17.89 -19.53
CA ALA A 89 -1.81 19.13 -19.04
C ALA A 89 -1.42 19.01 -17.56
N SER A 90 -2.23 18.34 -16.77
CA SER A 90 -1.90 17.93 -15.40
C SER A 90 -2.32 16.49 -15.18
N VAL A 91 -1.49 15.73 -14.45
CA VAL A 91 -1.76 14.34 -14.12
C VAL A 91 -1.44 14.08 -12.64
N SER A 92 -2.13 13.10 -12.06
CA SER A 92 -1.84 12.63 -10.70
C SER A 92 -2.12 11.14 -10.59
N ILE A 93 -1.31 10.42 -9.84
CA ILE A 93 -1.49 8.99 -9.61
C ILE A 93 -1.35 8.68 -8.12
N ASP A 94 -2.19 7.77 -7.62
CA ASP A 94 -2.08 7.17 -6.29
C ASP A 94 -2.60 5.72 -6.37
N GLY A 95 -1.71 4.76 -6.18
CA GLY A 95 -1.97 3.32 -6.35
C GLY A 95 -2.49 2.95 -7.73
N ASP A 96 -3.69 2.39 -7.76
CA ASP A 96 -4.37 1.94 -8.98
C ASP A 96 -5.33 3.00 -9.57
N THR A 97 -5.22 4.25 -9.16
CA THR A 97 -6.04 5.34 -9.67
C THR A 97 -5.18 6.42 -10.31
N ALA A 98 -5.45 6.75 -11.56
CA ALA A 98 -4.80 7.84 -12.30
C ALA A 98 -5.81 8.90 -12.68
N VAL A 99 -5.41 10.15 -12.62
CA VAL A 99 -6.19 11.33 -12.97
C VAL A 99 -5.50 12.05 -14.12
N VAL A 100 -6.25 12.35 -15.17
CA VAL A 100 -5.77 13.06 -16.36
C VAL A 100 -6.68 14.26 -16.60
N ALA A 101 -6.10 15.45 -16.56
CA ALA A 101 -6.85 16.69 -16.68
C ALA A 101 -6.78 17.26 -18.10
N ALA A 102 -7.89 17.87 -18.52
CA ALA A 102 -8.10 18.52 -19.80
C ALA A 102 -8.68 19.93 -19.55
N PRO A 103 -7.85 20.93 -19.18
CA PRO A 103 -8.33 22.23 -18.70
C PRO A 103 -9.04 23.07 -19.77
N TYR A 104 -8.80 22.79 -21.04
CA TYR A 104 -9.47 23.50 -22.15
C TYR A 104 -10.63 22.72 -22.76
N ALA A 105 -10.99 21.56 -22.18
CA ALA A 105 -12.17 20.83 -22.60
C ALA A 105 -13.43 21.70 -22.49
N ALA A 106 -14.36 21.52 -23.43
CA ALA A 106 -15.58 22.29 -23.52
C ALA A 106 -16.83 21.47 -23.12
N PRO A 107 -16.98 21.01 -21.88
CA PRO A 107 -18.11 20.23 -21.43
C PRO A 107 -19.39 21.03 -21.56
N MET A 108 -20.44 20.39 -22.10
CA MET A 108 -21.75 21.04 -22.35
C MET A 108 -21.68 22.30 -23.23
N GLY A 109 -20.68 22.42 -24.12
CA GLY A 109 -20.46 23.55 -25.00
C GLY A 109 -19.89 24.80 -24.33
N ARG A 110 -19.37 24.66 -23.09
CA ARG A 110 -18.69 25.74 -22.35
C ARG A 110 -17.23 25.75 -22.70
N THR A 111 -16.77 26.71 -23.47
CA THR A 111 -15.37 26.85 -23.92
C THR A 111 -14.42 26.96 -22.72
N ASP A 112 -13.35 26.15 -22.71
CA ASP A 112 -12.31 26.19 -21.73
C ASP A 112 -12.82 26.06 -20.27
N ALA A 113 -13.99 25.44 -20.08
CA ALA A 113 -14.54 25.20 -18.75
C ALA A 113 -13.76 24.08 -18.03
N GLY A 114 -13.17 23.16 -18.78
CA GLY A 114 -12.32 22.10 -18.32
C GLY A 114 -13.03 20.82 -17.87
N ALA A 115 -12.31 19.72 -17.93
CA ALA A 115 -12.73 18.40 -17.48
C ALA A 115 -11.55 17.60 -16.90
N VAL A 116 -11.88 16.57 -16.12
CA VAL A 116 -10.91 15.64 -15.56
C VAL A 116 -11.40 14.21 -15.79
N TYR A 117 -10.52 13.34 -16.24
CA TYR A 117 -10.79 11.93 -16.47
C TYR A 117 -10.08 11.07 -15.43
N ILE A 118 -10.80 10.10 -14.91
CA ILE A 118 -10.30 9.16 -13.91
C ILE A 118 -10.17 7.79 -14.54
N PHE A 119 -9.00 7.20 -14.41
CA PHE A 119 -8.68 5.86 -14.86
C PHE A 119 -8.35 4.97 -13.66
N VAL A 120 -8.76 3.72 -13.72
CA VAL A 120 -8.46 2.71 -12.68
C VAL A 120 -7.74 1.54 -13.32
N ARG A 121 -6.70 1.07 -12.66
CA ARG A 121 -5.89 -0.06 -13.08
C ARG A 121 -6.45 -1.38 -12.54
N ASN A 122 -6.53 -2.38 -13.42
CA ASN A 122 -6.77 -3.77 -13.07
C ASN A 122 -5.65 -4.62 -13.68
N GLY A 123 -4.77 -5.13 -12.83
CA GLY A 123 -3.52 -5.77 -13.28
C GLY A 123 -2.62 -4.78 -14.01
N THR A 124 -2.43 -4.97 -15.30
CA THR A 124 -1.62 -4.07 -16.15
C THR A 124 -2.45 -3.11 -17.01
N THR A 125 -3.78 -3.20 -16.95
CA THR A 125 -4.68 -2.46 -17.84
C THR A 125 -5.39 -1.33 -17.10
N TRP A 126 -5.31 -0.13 -17.66
CA TRP A 126 -6.04 1.06 -17.21
C TRP A 126 -7.34 1.23 -18.00
N THR A 127 -8.43 1.50 -17.30
CA THR A 127 -9.74 1.76 -17.90
C THR A 127 -10.34 3.03 -17.31
N GLN A 128 -11.00 3.84 -18.15
CA GLN A 128 -11.68 5.02 -17.68
C GLN A 128 -12.85 4.65 -16.76
N GLN A 129 -12.83 5.18 -15.54
CA GLN A 129 -13.89 5.00 -14.55
C GLN A 129 -14.91 6.15 -14.60
N ALA A 130 -14.43 7.40 -14.74
CA ALA A 130 -15.29 8.58 -14.66
C ALA A 130 -14.75 9.75 -15.49
N LYS A 131 -15.66 10.66 -15.86
CA LYS A 131 -15.36 12.03 -16.25
C LYS A 131 -15.97 12.97 -15.21
N ILE A 132 -15.21 13.95 -14.77
CA ILE A 132 -15.60 14.93 -13.75
C ILE A 132 -15.54 16.32 -14.36
N VAL A 133 -16.52 17.14 -14.06
CA VAL A 133 -16.61 18.56 -14.41
C VAL A 133 -17.07 19.36 -13.18
N ALA A 134 -16.74 20.63 -13.09
CA ALA A 134 -17.29 21.48 -12.06
C ALA A 134 -18.80 21.67 -12.23
N ALA A 135 -19.60 21.48 -11.19
CA ALA A 135 -21.06 21.59 -11.24
C ALA A 135 -21.53 22.99 -11.66
N ASP A 136 -20.77 24.02 -11.28
CA ASP A 136 -21.01 25.44 -11.58
C ASP A 136 -20.02 26.01 -12.62
N GLY A 137 -19.29 25.14 -13.35
CA GLY A 137 -18.26 25.53 -14.32
C GLY A 137 -18.76 26.48 -15.39
N ARG A 138 -17.93 27.43 -15.79
CA ARG A 138 -18.18 28.47 -16.79
C ARG A 138 -17.09 28.49 -17.85
N ASN A 139 -17.33 29.28 -18.92
CA ASN A 139 -16.29 29.46 -19.94
C ASN A 139 -15.05 30.10 -19.30
N GLY A 140 -13.89 29.55 -19.62
CA GLY A 140 -12.61 30.06 -19.17
C GLY A 140 -12.19 29.67 -17.74
N ASP A 141 -13.00 28.87 -17.01
CA ASP A 141 -12.65 28.49 -15.63
C ASP A 141 -11.39 27.62 -15.55
N ASN A 142 -11.03 26.89 -16.61
CA ASN A 142 -9.89 26.00 -16.71
C ASN A 142 -9.87 24.93 -15.59
N PHE A 143 -11.03 24.33 -15.29
CA PHE A 143 -11.11 23.24 -14.34
C PHE A 143 -10.22 22.07 -14.79
N GLY A 144 -9.28 21.66 -13.93
CA GLY A 144 -8.24 20.69 -14.29
C GLY A 144 -6.88 21.33 -14.60
N ALA A 145 -6.71 22.64 -14.41
CA ALA A 145 -5.39 23.27 -14.57
C ALA A 145 -4.30 22.60 -13.72
N LYS A 146 -4.63 22.16 -12.50
CA LYS A 146 -3.81 21.28 -11.69
C LYS A 146 -4.71 20.31 -10.92
N VAL A 147 -4.22 19.07 -10.71
CA VAL A 147 -4.93 18.01 -9.99
C VAL A 147 -4.03 17.37 -8.94
N ALA A 148 -4.62 16.97 -7.82
CA ALA A 148 -3.95 16.21 -6.77
C ALA A 148 -4.88 15.12 -6.23
N LEU A 149 -4.43 13.87 -6.31
CA LEU A 149 -5.15 12.68 -5.88
C LEU A 149 -4.48 12.07 -4.66
N ARG A 150 -5.30 11.66 -3.68
CA ARG A 150 -4.84 10.83 -2.55
C ARG A 150 -5.96 9.90 -2.11
N GLY A 151 -5.80 8.61 -2.30
CA GLY A 151 -6.83 7.61 -2.06
C GLY A 151 -8.12 7.89 -2.82
N ASP A 152 -9.19 8.07 -2.07
CA ASP A 152 -10.53 8.38 -2.59
C ASP A 152 -10.84 9.89 -2.63
N THR A 153 -9.86 10.76 -2.47
CA THR A 153 -10.04 12.21 -2.49
C THR A 153 -9.23 12.84 -3.62
N LEU A 154 -9.87 13.71 -4.39
CA LEU A 154 -9.29 14.45 -5.50
C LEU A 154 -9.53 15.94 -5.30
N VAL A 155 -8.48 16.75 -5.46
CA VAL A 155 -8.57 18.21 -5.54
C VAL A 155 -8.26 18.65 -6.97
N VAL A 156 -9.09 19.54 -7.50
CA VAL A 156 -8.99 20.05 -8.86
C VAL A 156 -9.00 21.57 -8.86
N GLY A 157 -7.97 22.18 -9.40
CA GLY A 157 -7.86 23.62 -9.55
C GLY A 157 -8.59 24.15 -10.78
N ALA A 158 -9.15 25.35 -10.67
CA ALA A 158 -9.82 26.11 -11.71
C ALA A 158 -9.45 27.60 -11.56
N PRO A 159 -8.24 28.00 -11.98
CA PRO A 159 -7.69 29.35 -11.70
C PRO A 159 -8.40 30.47 -12.45
N GLY A 160 -9.07 30.17 -13.56
CA GLY A 160 -9.85 31.14 -14.32
C GLY A 160 -11.29 31.36 -13.79
N ALA A 161 -11.66 30.70 -12.68
CA ALA A 161 -13.05 30.82 -12.17
C ALA A 161 -13.34 32.22 -11.63
N ASP A 162 -14.36 32.86 -12.20
CA ASP A 162 -14.85 34.17 -11.74
C ASP A 162 -15.64 34.07 -10.45
N GLN A 163 -15.40 34.98 -9.51
CA GLN A 163 -16.06 34.99 -8.21
C GLN A 163 -16.58 36.39 -7.88
N PHE A 164 -17.83 36.48 -7.46
CA PHE A 164 -18.44 37.74 -6.98
C PHE A 164 -18.28 38.94 -7.95
N GLY A 165 -18.28 38.70 -9.28
CA GLY A 165 -18.11 39.74 -10.31
C GLY A 165 -16.66 40.19 -10.50
N ARG A 166 -15.69 39.46 -9.93
CA ARG A 166 -14.25 39.63 -10.17
C ARG A 166 -13.77 38.53 -11.10
N THR A 167 -12.90 38.88 -12.03
CA THR A 167 -12.32 37.96 -13.02
C THR A 167 -11.16 37.18 -12.41
N ASP A 168 -11.01 35.92 -12.82
CA ASP A 168 -9.86 35.06 -12.53
C ASP A 168 -9.46 35.01 -11.06
N VAL A 169 -10.42 35.15 -10.12
CA VAL A 169 -10.17 34.98 -8.70
C VAL A 169 -9.70 33.55 -8.42
N GLY A 170 -10.28 32.61 -9.17
CA GLY A 170 -10.00 31.20 -9.11
C GLY A 170 -10.80 30.43 -8.07
N ALA A 171 -10.82 29.12 -8.25
CA ALA A 171 -11.45 28.15 -7.34
C ALA A 171 -10.66 26.85 -7.32
N ALA A 172 -10.90 26.01 -6.31
CA ALA A 172 -10.54 24.61 -6.33
C ALA A 172 -11.74 23.77 -5.87
N TYR A 173 -11.82 22.55 -6.35
CA TYR A 173 -12.95 21.67 -6.07
C TYR A 173 -12.45 20.38 -5.47
N VAL A 174 -13.13 19.90 -4.45
CA VAL A 174 -12.83 18.63 -3.79
C VAL A 174 -13.88 17.62 -4.17
N PHE A 175 -13.43 16.46 -4.63
CA PHE A 175 -14.27 15.31 -4.94
C PHE A 175 -13.88 14.14 -4.05
N ALA A 176 -14.87 13.33 -3.69
CA ALA A 176 -14.64 12.07 -2.99
C ALA A 176 -15.30 10.91 -3.74
N ARG A 177 -14.61 9.79 -3.79
CA ARG A 177 -15.07 8.55 -4.41
C ARG A 177 -15.87 7.71 -3.41
N THR A 178 -16.99 7.17 -3.88
CA THR A 178 -17.78 6.16 -3.18
C THR A 178 -18.10 5.06 -4.19
N GLY A 179 -17.49 3.90 -4.03
CA GLY A 179 -17.51 2.85 -5.05
C GLY A 179 -16.84 3.31 -6.35
N THR A 180 -17.58 3.46 -7.43
CA THR A 180 -17.08 3.96 -8.72
C THR A 180 -17.48 5.40 -9.00
N THR A 181 -18.24 6.04 -8.10
CA THR A 181 -18.80 7.38 -8.30
C THR A 181 -17.99 8.43 -7.56
N TRP A 182 -17.65 9.51 -8.25
CA TRP A 182 -16.97 10.67 -7.70
C TRP A 182 -17.96 11.81 -7.51
N ASN A 183 -18.10 12.27 -6.26
CA ASN A 183 -19.04 13.32 -5.89
C ASN A 183 -18.31 14.56 -5.39
N GLN A 184 -18.71 15.73 -5.89
CA GLN A 184 -18.19 17.00 -5.39
C GLN A 184 -18.58 17.18 -3.93
N GLN A 185 -17.59 17.37 -3.07
CA GLN A 185 -17.76 17.59 -1.63
C GLN A 185 -17.71 19.05 -1.25
N ALA A 186 -16.83 19.82 -1.93
CA ALA A 186 -16.62 21.23 -1.63
C ALA A 186 -16.15 22.01 -2.86
N LYS A 187 -16.44 23.31 -2.83
CA LYS A 187 -15.75 24.33 -3.61
C LYS A 187 -14.93 25.17 -2.63
N LEU A 188 -13.63 25.23 -2.84
CA LEU A 188 -12.70 26.01 -2.04
C LEU A 188 -12.42 27.33 -2.73
N THR A 189 -12.37 28.41 -1.98
CA THR A 189 -12.10 29.76 -2.47
C THR A 189 -11.20 30.49 -1.51
N ALA A 190 -10.40 31.43 -2.01
CA ALA A 190 -9.67 32.34 -1.16
C ALA A 190 -10.66 33.25 -0.41
N PHE A 191 -10.51 33.37 0.90
CA PHE A 191 -11.41 34.20 1.73
C PHE A 191 -11.18 35.71 1.54
N ASP A 192 -10.08 36.07 0.92
CA ASP A 192 -9.66 37.45 0.62
C ASP A 192 -9.34 37.63 -0.89
N GLY A 193 -9.85 36.73 -1.75
CA GLY A 193 -9.53 36.68 -3.17
C GLY A 193 -9.82 37.98 -3.94
N GLY A 194 -8.84 38.44 -4.69
CA GLY A 194 -8.89 39.53 -5.64
C GLY A 194 -9.05 39.07 -7.09
N SER A 195 -9.27 39.99 -8.02
CA SER A 195 -9.19 39.69 -9.46
C SER A 195 -7.76 39.29 -9.81
N ASP A 196 -7.62 38.32 -10.74
CA ASP A 196 -6.35 37.81 -11.24
C ASP A 196 -5.48 37.07 -10.20
N ASP A 197 -6.02 36.76 -9.01
CA ASP A 197 -5.29 35.99 -7.97
C ASP A 197 -4.98 34.56 -8.41
N GLN A 198 -5.81 34.02 -9.31
CA GLN A 198 -5.65 32.66 -9.87
C GLN A 198 -5.57 31.58 -8.79
N PHE A 199 -6.43 31.65 -7.77
CA PHE A 199 -6.54 30.58 -6.78
C PHE A 199 -6.91 29.25 -7.45
N GLY A 200 -6.17 28.17 -7.16
CA GLY A 200 -6.31 26.90 -7.88
C GLY A 200 -5.28 26.68 -8.98
N PHE A 201 -4.34 27.61 -9.17
CA PHE A 201 -3.23 27.47 -10.12
C PHE A 201 -2.36 26.25 -9.78
N ALA A 202 -2.13 26.02 -8.51
CA ALA A 202 -1.48 24.82 -7.98
C ALA A 202 -2.32 24.21 -6.85
N VAL A 203 -2.34 22.90 -6.74
CA VAL A 203 -3.02 22.18 -5.67
C VAL A 203 -2.18 21.02 -5.16
N ALA A 204 -2.23 20.78 -3.85
CA ALA A 204 -1.64 19.61 -3.20
C ALA A 204 -2.64 19.02 -2.21
N LEU A 205 -2.55 17.72 -2.00
CA LEU A 205 -3.43 16.97 -1.11
C LEU A 205 -2.63 15.88 -0.39
N ASP A 206 -2.74 15.84 0.94
CA ASP A 206 -2.29 14.69 1.71
C ASP A 206 -3.21 14.47 2.92
N GLY A 207 -3.82 13.29 3.00
CA GLY A 207 -4.84 12.96 3.98
C GLY A 207 -6.02 13.94 3.96
N ASP A 208 -6.27 14.57 5.08
CA ASP A 208 -7.37 15.54 5.28
C ASP A 208 -6.94 17.01 5.07
N ILE A 209 -5.80 17.25 4.42
CA ILE A 209 -5.27 18.60 4.18
C ILE A 209 -5.13 18.84 2.68
N ALA A 210 -5.72 19.92 2.20
CA ALA A 210 -5.52 20.44 0.86
C ALA A 210 -4.82 21.82 0.96
N VAL A 211 -3.86 22.06 0.05
CA VAL A 211 -3.20 23.35 -0.11
C VAL A 211 -3.44 23.83 -1.53
N VAL A 212 -3.82 25.10 -1.65
CA VAL A 212 -4.17 25.72 -2.93
C VAL A 212 -3.36 26.99 -3.12
N GLY A 213 -2.60 27.06 -4.20
CA GLY A 213 -1.81 28.22 -4.58
C GLY A 213 -2.65 29.25 -5.33
N ALA A 214 -2.32 30.52 -5.09
CA ALA A 214 -2.87 31.70 -5.75
C ALA A 214 -1.70 32.62 -6.10
N ARG A 215 -1.07 32.36 -7.23
CA ARG A 215 0.21 32.99 -7.61
C ARG A 215 0.12 34.48 -7.85
N GLY A 216 -1.06 34.98 -8.26
CA GLY A 216 -1.33 36.39 -8.51
C GLY A 216 -1.83 37.15 -7.28
N ALA A 217 -1.94 36.48 -6.11
CA ALA A 217 -2.50 37.11 -4.92
C ALA A 217 -1.64 38.27 -4.43
N ASP A 218 -2.29 39.39 -4.16
CA ASP A 218 -1.65 40.56 -3.56
C ASP A 218 -1.40 40.35 -2.07
N VAL A 219 -0.19 40.62 -1.60
CA VAL A 219 0.20 40.45 -0.20
C VAL A 219 0.77 41.76 0.37
N MET A 220 0.12 42.35 1.38
CA MET A 220 0.57 43.58 2.03
C MET A 220 0.89 44.69 1.01
N MET A 221 0.01 44.93 0.02
CA MET A 221 0.15 45.88 -1.09
C MET A 221 1.29 45.54 -2.08
N ARG A 222 1.87 44.35 -2.01
CA ARG A 222 2.80 43.84 -3.01
C ARG A 222 2.02 43.09 -4.07
N LYS A 223 1.93 43.67 -5.23
CA LYS A 223 1.16 43.11 -6.35
C LYS A 223 1.78 41.77 -6.81
N ASP A 224 0.94 40.75 -7.07
CA ASP A 224 1.34 39.45 -7.60
C ASP A 224 2.47 38.78 -6.74
N ALA A 225 2.56 39.11 -5.45
CA ALA A 225 3.54 38.48 -4.57
C ALA A 225 3.23 36.99 -4.34
N GLY A 226 1.96 36.61 -4.49
CA GLY A 226 1.47 35.25 -4.38
C GLY A 226 1.19 34.75 -2.97
N ALA A 227 0.31 33.79 -2.86
CA ALA A 227 -0.08 33.16 -1.59
C ALA A 227 -0.44 31.70 -1.80
N ALA A 228 -0.50 30.94 -0.69
CA ALA A 228 -1.09 29.62 -0.64
C ALA A 228 -2.07 29.53 0.53
N TYR A 229 -3.14 28.80 0.35
CA TYR A 229 -4.22 28.67 1.33
C TYR A 229 -4.34 27.21 1.77
N VAL A 230 -4.42 27.00 3.06
CA VAL A 230 -4.52 25.68 3.66
C VAL A 230 -5.96 25.40 4.06
N PHE A 231 -6.47 24.27 3.65
CA PHE A 231 -7.81 23.77 3.99
C PHE A 231 -7.66 22.42 4.70
N GLY A 232 -8.56 22.17 5.64
CA GLY A 232 -8.61 20.89 6.29
C GLY A 232 -10.03 20.36 6.36
N LYS A 233 -10.13 19.05 6.27
CA LYS A 233 -11.39 18.33 6.40
C LYS A 233 -11.80 18.24 7.86
N ARG A 234 -13.03 18.64 8.17
CA ARG A 234 -13.66 18.51 9.49
C ARG A 234 -14.98 17.79 9.33
N GLY A 235 -15.01 16.50 9.63
CA GLY A 235 -16.15 15.66 9.31
C GLY A 235 -16.43 15.66 7.80
N PRO A 236 -17.64 15.99 7.32
CA PRO A 236 -17.93 16.05 5.89
C PRO A 236 -17.46 17.34 5.19
N ASN A 237 -17.06 18.37 5.96
CA ASN A 237 -16.81 19.71 5.43
C ASN A 237 -15.31 20.03 5.33
N TRP A 238 -14.95 20.87 4.35
CA TRP A 238 -13.64 21.46 4.22
C TRP A 238 -13.67 22.91 4.69
N ALA A 239 -12.71 23.31 5.51
CA ALA A 239 -12.60 24.65 6.06
C ALA A 239 -11.20 25.23 5.88
N ALA A 240 -11.11 26.53 5.63
CA ALA A 240 -9.84 27.23 5.58
C ALA A 240 -9.18 27.29 6.97
N PHE A 241 -7.88 26.94 7.02
CA PHE A 241 -7.08 27.04 8.25
C PHE A 241 -6.13 28.25 8.25
N GLY A 242 -5.78 28.78 7.08
CA GLY A 242 -4.89 29.92 6.98
C GLY A 242 -4.43 30.24 5.57
N LYS A 243 -3.78 31.41 5.48
CA LYS A 243 -3.05 31.90 4.30
C LYS A 243 -1.58 31.88 4.63
N LEU A 244 -0.76 31.36 3.72
CA LEU A 244 0.69 31.30 3.82
C LEU A 244 1.28 32.23 2.77
N THR A 245 2.33 32.94 3.15
CA THR A 245 3.09 33.82 2.28
C THR A 245 4.58 33.65 2.56
N ALA A 246 5.43 33.99 1.62
CA ALA A 246 6.85 34.02 1.87
C ALA A 246 7.19 35.10 2.92
N SER A 247 8.10 34.81 3.85
CA SER A 247 8.50 35.75 4.90
C SER A 247 9.20 37.02 4.33
N ASP A 248 9.76 36.90 3.14
CA ASP A 248 10.46 37.92 2.38
C ASP A 248 9.80 38.30 1.05
N ALA A 249 8.47 38.00 0.93
CA ALA A 249 7.67 38.24 -0.27
C ALA A 249 7.95 39.64 -0.89
N GLN A 250 8.12 39.68 -2.21
CA GLN A 250 8.20 40.90 -3.01
C GLN A 250 7.08 40.91 -4.06
N ALA A 251 6.86 42.07 -4.66
CA ALA A 251 5.89 42.17 -5.75
C ALA A 251 6.40 41.38 -6.96
N GLY A 252 5.53 40.56 -7.52
CA GLY A 252 5.82 39.73 -8.69
C GLY A 252 6.45 38.38 -8.40
N ASP A 253 6.71 37.99 -7.16
CA ASP A 253 7.38 36.71 -6.80
C ASP A 253 6.60 35.47 -7.21
N SER A 254 5.30 35.59 -7.38
CA SER A 254 4.38 34.47 -7.74
C SER A 254 4.40 33.28 -6.75
N PHE A 255 4.58 33.55 -5.44
CA PHE A 255 4.53 32.50 -4.43
C PHE A 255 3.22 31.70 -4.52
N GLY A 256 3.31 30.37 -4.49
CA GLY A 256 2.14 29.50 -4.70
C GLY A 256 1.97 29.04 -6.15
N VAL A 257 2.95 29.32 -7.04
CA VAL A 257 2.96 28.81 -8.43
C VAL A 257 3.05 27.28 -8.47
N GLY A 258 3.79 26.69 -7.56
CA GLY A 258 3.86 25.26 -7.31
C GLY A 258 3.64 24.97 -5.81
N VAL A 259 2.90 23.93 -5.48
CA VAL A 259 2.71 23.45 -4.10
C VAL A 259 2.82 21.93 -4.04
N ALA A 260 3.46 21.41 -2.99
CA ALA A 260 3.56 19.99 -2.72
C ALA A 260 3.52 19.71 -1.22
N LEU A 261 2.78 18.69 -0.81
CA LEU A 261 2.55 18.32 0.59
C LEU A 261 2.84 16.83 0.80
N SER A 262 3.61 16.51 1.84
CA SER A 262 3.81 15.16 2.33
C SER A 262 3.88 15.18 3.86
N GLY A 263 2.89 14.58 4.51
CA GLY A 263 2.73 14.61 5.96
C GLY A 263 2.69 16.02 6.54
N ASP A 264 3.69 16.34 7.35
CA ASP A 264 3.81 17.65 7.99
C ASP A 264 4.72 18.63 7.22
N THR A 265 5.20 18.24 6.04
CA THR A 265 6.11 19.05 5.23
C THR A 265 5.38 19.58 3.99
N LEU A 266 5.37 20.91 3.84
CA LEU A 266 4.79 21.59 2.70
C LEU A 266 5.89 22.41 2.00
N VAL A 267 6.01 22.25 0.68
CA VAL A 267 6.93 23.04 -0.17
C VAL A 267 6.12 23.91 -1.10
N ILE A 268 6.49 25.18 -1.19
CA ILE A 268 5.80 26.19 -2.02
C ILE A 268 6.84 26.92 -2.86
N GLY A 269 6.62 26.96 -4.17
CA GLY A 269 7.49 27.66 -5.12
C GLY A 269 7.11 29.12 -5.32
N ALA A 270 8.10 29.90 -5.74
CA ALA A 270 8.00 31.30 -6.13
C ALA A 270 9.03 31.53 -7.27
N ASP A 271 8.64 31.21 -8.50
CA ASP A 271 9.53 31.11 -9.66
C ASP A 271 10.09 32.46 -10.12
N PHE A 272 9.41 33.56 -9.81
CA PHE A 272 9.86 34.91 -10.15
C PHE A 272 10.53 35.61 -8.97
N ALA A 273 10.77 34.96 -7.86
CA ALA A 273 11.51 35.55 -6.76
C ALA A 273 12.94 35.93 -7.18
N ASP A 274 13.44 37.07 -6.65
CA ASP A 274 14.74 37.66 -6.97
C ASP A 274 15.77 37.42 -5.85
N PRO A 275 16.18 36.17 -5.54
CA PRO A 275 17.12 35.94 -4.46
C PRO A 275 18.47 36.56 -4.73
N SER A 276 18.99 37.30 -3.75
CA SER A 276 20.30 37.99 -3.84
C SER A 276 20.41 38.95 -5.04
N GLY A 277 19.28 39.51 -5.50
CA GLY A 277 19.25 40.46 -6.63
C GLY A 277 19.38 39.82 -8.01
N LYS A 278 19.27 38.48 -8.10
CA LYS A 278 19.19 37.76 -9.37
C LYS A 278 17.72 37.72 -9.82
N SER A 279 17.41 38.48 -10.88
CA SER A 279 16.04 38.60 -11.39
C SER A 279 15.48 37.24 -11.83
N GLU A 280 14.30 36.88 -11.31
CA GLU A 280 13.56 35.68 -11.68
C GLU A 280 14.41 34.39 -11.57
N ALA A 281 15.40 34.38 -10.67
CA ALA A 281 16.18 33.16 -10.41
C ALA A 281 15.33 32.11 -9.68
N GLY A 282 14.31 32.57 -8.95
CA GLY A 282 13.33 31.75 -8.26
C GLY A 282 13.75 31.25 -6.87
N ALA A 283 12.78 30.85 -6.11
CA ALA A 283 12.94 30.30 -4.77
C ALA A 283 11.86 29.22 -4.47
N ALA A 284 12.12 28.37 -3.50
CA ALA A 284 11.10 27.53 -2.89
C ALA A 284 11.15 27.66 -1.36
N TYR A 285 10.02 27.54 -0.72
CA TYR A 285 9.88 27.75 0.71
C TYR A 285 9.31 26.50 1.36
N VAL A 286 9.93 26.08 2.44
CA VAL A 286 9.46 24.92 3.20
C VAL A 286 8.71 25.40 4.42
N PHE A 287 7.52 24.87 4.60
CA PHE A 287 6.71 25.06 5.78
C PHE A 287 6.59 23.73 6.54
N GLN A 288 6.64 23.80 7.85
CA GLN A 288 6.47 22.67 8.73
C GLN A 288 5.18 22.83 9.52
N ARG A 289 4.38 21.77 9.57
CA ARG A 289 3.17 21.73 10.37
C ARG A 289 3.51 21.60 11.85
N GLY A 290 2.94 22.48 12.66
CA GLY A 290 3.01 22.45 14.11
C GLY A 290 1.61 22.48 14.71
N PRO A 291 1.50 22.55 16.05
CA PRO A 291 0.20 22.62 16.74
C PRO A 291 -0.68 23.80 16.34
N MET A 292 -0.08 24.88 15.86
CA MET A 292 -0.77 26.12 15.46
C MET A 292 -0.93 26.27 13.94
N GLY A 293 -0.66 25.22 13.16
CA GLY A 293 -0.69 25.23 11.70
C GLY A 293 0.71 25.20 11.08
N PHE A 294 0.81 25.58 9.81
CA PHE A 294 2.08 25.60 9.08
C PHE A 294 2.86 26.88 9.35
N SER A 295 4.18 26.75 9.57
CA SER A 295 5.10 27.86 9.71
C SER A 295 6.33 27.66 8.80
N GLN A 296 6.83 28.73 8.20
CA GLN A 296 8.01 28.67 7.34
C GLN A 296 9.23 28.22 8.16
N SER A 297 9.90 27.18 7.68
CA SER A 297 11.07 26.57 8.33
C SER A 297 12.36 26.72 7.53
N ALA A 298 12.25 26.89 6.19
CA ALA A 298 13.41 27.07 5.32
C ALA A 298 13.05 27.85 4.04
N LYS A 299 14.07 28.43 3.41
CA LYS A 299 14.06 28.89 2.02
C LYS A 299 15.11 28.10 1.27
N LEU A 300 14.73 27.50 0.14
CA LEU A 300 15.58 26.69 -0.72
C LEU A 300 15.92 27.52 -1.96
N LEU A 301 17.18 27.50 -2.32
CA LEU A 301 17.73 28.17 -3.50
C LEU A 301 18.61 27.19 -4.26
N ALA A 302 18.64 27.30 -5.58
CA ALA A 302 19.64 26.61 -6.38
C ALA A 302 21.03 27.17 -6.06
N ALA A 303 21.98 26.32 -5.68
CA ALA A 303 23.33 26.73 -5.30
C ALA A 303 24.07 27.46 -6.44
N ASP A 304 23.77 27.13 -7.68
CA ASP A 304 24.31 27.72 -8.91
C ASP A 304 23.29 28.54 -9.69
N GLY A 305 22.12 28.87 -9.09
CA GLY A 305 21.01 29.56 -9.74
C GLY A 305 21.43 30.89 -10.37
N GLN A 306 20.93 31.18 -11.56
CA GLN A 306 21.14 32.38 -12.34
C GLN A 306 19.84 33.16 -12.54
N SER A 307 19.95 34.40 -13.01
CA SER A 307 18.76 35.17 -13.38
C SER A 307 18.01 34.50 -14.52
N GLY A 308 16.69 34.35 -14.35
CA GLY A 308 15.82 33.77 -15.35
C GLY A 308 15.71 32.24 -15.32
N ASP A 309 16.30 31.54 -14.34
CA ASP A 309 16.23 30.08 -14.23
C ASP A 309 14.84 29.54 -13.84
N TRP A 310 14.01 30.36 -13.18
CA TRP A 310 12.67 30.03 -12.68
C TRP A 310 12.67 28.83 -11.75
N PHE A 311 13.62 28.76 -10.83
CA PHE A 311 13.64 27.74 -9.80
C PHE A 311 12.40 27.86 -8.89
N GLY A 312 11.70 26.77 -8.66
CA GLY A 312 10.46 26.77 -7.87
C GLY A 312 9.18 26.80 -8.71
N ARG A 313 9.28 26.78 -10.05
CA ARG A 313 8.12 26.70 -10.95
C ARG A 313 7.24 25.49 -10.61
N GLN A 314 7.85 24.34 -10.44
CA GLN A 314 7.22 23.13 -9.96
C GLN A 314 8.01 22.54 -8.81
N VAL A 315 7.30 21.98 -7.85
CA VAL A 315 7.86 21.39 -6.65
C VAL A 315 7.16 20.05 -6.36
N SER A 316 7.93 19.11 -5.83
CA SER A 316 7.39 17.85 -5.32
C SER A 316 8.12 17.48 -4.03
N VAL A 317 7.44 16.85 -3.09
CA VAL A 317 8.01 16.40 -1.81
C VAL A 317 7.46 15.06 -1.41
N ASP A 318 8.35 14.18 -0.95
CA ASP A 318 7.99 12.93 -0.29
C ASP A 318 8.88 12.72 0.93
N GLY A 319 8.27 12.72 2.11
CA GLY A 319 8.95 12.61 3.40
C GLY A 319 10.07 13.65 3.61
N THR A 320 11.30 13.21 3.48
CA THR A 320 12.51 14.03 3.68
C THR A 320 13.18 14.46 2.38
N THR A 321 12.60 14.19 1.22
CA THR A 321 13.14 14.51 -0.09
C THR A 321 12.23 15.51 -0.80
N ALA A 322 12.78 16.62 -1.27
CA ALA A 322 12.08 17.59 -2.12
C ALA A 322 12.79 17.73 -3.47
N VAL A 323 12.03 17.79 -4.55
CA VAL A 323 12.53 18.03 -5.90
C VAL A 323 11.92 19.30 -6.44
N ILE A 324 12.78 20.17 -7.00
CA ILE A 324 12.39 21.52 -7.44
C ILE A 324 12.90 21.72 -8.86
N GLY A 325 11.99 22.05 -9.76
CA GLY A 325 12.30 22.35 -11.16
C GLY A 325 12.81 23.77 -11.37
N ALA A 326 13.71 23.93 -12.32
CA ALA A 326 14.21 25.21 -12.85
C ALA A 326 14.29 25.06 -14.37
N LEU A 327 13.16 25.28 -15.02
CA LEU A 327 12.96 24.88 -16.44
C LEU A 327 13.84 25.67 -17.43
N TYR A 328 14.29 26.87 -17.06
CA TYR A 328 15.23 27.65 -17.87
C TYR A 328 16.68 27.58 -17.36
N GLY A 329 16.93 26.76 -16.33
CA GLY A 329 18.30 26.55 -15.84
C GLY A 329 19.20 25.99 -16.93
N ASP A 330 20.40 26.49 -17.03
CA ASP A 330 21.42 26.00 -17.96
C ASP A 330 22.06 24.72 -17.38
N SER A 331 22.15 23.68 -18.17
CA SER A 331 22.80 22.43 -17.81
C SER A 331 23.80 22.01 -18.89
N GLY A 332 25.01 21.64 -18.48
CA GLY A 332 26.04 21.19 -19.42
C GLY A 332 26.45 22.22 -20.49
N GLY A 333 26.27 23.54 -20.21
CA GLY A 333 26.57 24.62 -21.14
C GLY A 333 25.52 24.83 -22.24
N LYS A 334 24.33 24.24 -22.08
CA LYS A 334 23.21 24.34 -23.02
C LYS A 334 22.16 25.29 -22.44
N VAL A 335 21.84 26.34 -23.18
CA VAL A 335 20.90 27.39 -22.75
C VAL A 335 19.50 26.87 -22.61
N ASN A 336 18.83 27.15 -21.49
CA ASN A 336 17.45 26.72 -21.20
C ASN A 336 17.23 25.19 -21.37
N SER A 337 18.27 24.39 -21.22
CA SER A 337 18.08 22.93 -21.28
C SER A 337 17.25 22.41 -20.09
N GLY A 338 17.20 23.22 -19.04
CA GLY A 338 16.49 22.93 -17.81
C GLY A 338 17.31 22.11 -16.80
N SER A 339 16.88 22.20 -15.56
CA SER A 339 17.49 21.47 -14.43
C SER A 339 16.43 21.13 -13.39
N ALA A 340 16.67 20.09 -12.59
CA ALA A 340 15.94 19.86 -11.37
C ALA A 340 16.92 19.70 -10.20
N TYR A 341 16.51 20.13 -9.03
CA TYR A 341 17.34 20.14 -7.83
C TYR A 341 16.71 19.29 -6.75
N VAL A 342 17.49 18.41 -6.18
CA VAL A 342 17.07 17.55 -5.09
C VAL A 342 17.59 18.09 -3.77
N PHE A 343 16.69 18.30 -2.82
CA PHE A 343 16.98 18.70 -1.46
C PHE A 343 16.60 17.58 -0.51
N THR A 344 17.39 17.39 0.53
CA THR A 344 17.11 16.43 1.59
C THR A 344 17.09 17.09 2.96
N LYS A 345 16.18 16.61 3.81
CA LYS A 345 16.03 17.05 5.19
C LYS A 345 16.89 16.18 6.11
N SER A 346 17.75 16.83 6.89
CA SER A 346 18.53 16.21 7.96
C SER A 346 18.16 16.78 9.32
N ALA A 347 18.82 16.35 10.38
CA ALA A 347 18.66 16.95 11.71
C ALA A 347 19.03 18.44 11.76
N THR A 348 19.90 18.89 10.86
CA THR A 348 20.37 20.30 10.77
C THR A 348 19.53 21.16 9.81
N GLY A 349 18.53 20.58 9.16
CA GLY A 349 17.66 21.26 8.20
C GLY A 349 17.73 20.72 6.78
N TRP A 350 17.26 21.51 5.82
CA TRP A 350 17.25 21.18 4.40
C TRP A 350 18.54 21.59 3.72
N SER A 351 19.09 20.73 2.88
CA SER A 351 20.29 21.02 2.08
C SER A 351 20.14 20.44 0.67
N GLN A 352 20.70 21.12 -0.33
CA GLN A 352 20.77 20.59 -1.69
C GLN A 352 21.68 19.39 -1.71
N GLN A 353 21.13 18.25 -2.16
CA GLN A 353 21.86 16.99 -2.31
C GLN A 353 22.42 16.85 -3.73
N ALA A 354 21.63 17.22 -4.75
CA ALA A 354 22.01 17.06 -6.14
C ALA A 354 21.38 18.13 -7.04
N LYS A 355 22.02 18.38 -8.18
CA LYS A 355 21.43 18.93 -9.40
C LYS A 355 21.38 17.81 -10.41
N ILE A 356 20.23 17.56 -10.99
CA ILE A 356 20.01 16.53 -12.00
C ILE A 356 19.59 17.16 -13.32
N GLY A 357 20.00 16.58 -14.42
CA GLY A 357 19.66 16.99 -15.78
C GLY A 357 19.54 15.77 -16.68
N SER A 358 18.96 15.93 -17.85
CA SER A 358 18.86 14.86 -18.84
C SER A 358 20.23 14.53 -19.43
N SER A 359 20.51 13.25 -19.61
CA SER A 359 21.81 12.77 -20.17
C SER A 359 22.04 13.20 -21.63
N ASP A 360 20.96 13.45 -22.36
CA ASP A 360 20.93 13.80 -23.79
C ASP A 360 20.33 15.17 -24.08
N GLY A 361 20.05 15.98 -23.03
CA GLY A 361 19.37 17.27 -23.13
C GLY A 361 19.99 18.21 -24.16
N GLN A 362 19.15 18.99 -24.79
CA GLN A 362 19.53 20.04 -25.74
C GLN A 362 19.07 21.42 -25.22
N SER A 363 19.51 22.48 -25.88
CA SER A 363 19.04 23.83 -25.54
C SER A 363 17.53 23.94 -25.80
N ASN A 364 16.81 24.54 -24.84
CA ASN A 364 15.35 24.73 -24.84
C ASN A 364 14.51 23.47 -24.67
N ASP A 365 15.04 22.37 -24.15
CA ASP A 365 14.26 21.16 -23.82
C ASP A 365 13.34 21.36 -22.59
N TRP A 366 13.69 22.32 -21.73
CA TRP A 366 12.97 22.69 -20.49
C TRP A 366 12.84 21.51 -19.51
N PHE A 367 13.91 20.76 -19.30
CA PHE A 367 13.95 19.73 -18.27
C PHE A 367 13.67 20.35 -16.88
N GLY A 368 12.79 19.75 -16.10
CA GLY A 368 12.32 20.32 -14.83
C GLY A 368 11.05 21.16 -14.97
N TYR A 369 10.36 21.08 -16.13
CA TYR A 369 9.08 21.73 -16.35
C TYR A 369 8.02 21.23 -15.37
N ASP A 370 7.91 19.92 -15.15
CA ASP A 370 7.18 19.31 -14.06
C ASP A 370 8.05 18.22 -13.40
N VAL A 371 7.85 18.00 -12.09
CA VAL A 371 8.68 17.10 -11.28
C VAL A 371 7.80 16.28 -10.33
N GLY A 372 8.16 15.03 -10.15
CA GLY A 372 7.53 14.12 -9.19
C GLY A 372 8.57 13.33 -8.41
N VAL A 373 8.31 13.06 -7.12
CA VAL A 373 9.13 12.20 -6.26
C VAL A 373 8.25 11.24 -5.48
N SER A 374 8.66 9.97 -5.42
CA SER A 374 8.08 8.94 -4.57
C SER A 374 9.20 8.01 -4.08
N GLY A 375 9.47 8.01 -2.77
CA GLY A 375 10.59 7.29 -2.17
C GLY A 375 11.94 7.66 -2.79
N GLU A 376 12.59 6.66 -3.38
CA GLU A 376 13.89 6.81 -4.05
C GLU A 376 13.78 7.12 -5.55
N GLN A 377 12.55 7.29 -6.07
CA GLN A 377 12.27 7.55 -7.48
C GLN A 377 11.97 9.02 -7.73
N VAL A 378 12.52 9.56 -8.81
CA VAL A 378 12.20 10.91 -9.32
C VAL A 378 11.84 10.80 -10.78
N LEU A 379 10.77 11.50 -11.18
CA LEU A 379 10.36 11.68 -12.56
C LEU A 379 10.40 13.16 -12.92
N VAL A 380 11.05 13.49 -14.03
CA VAL A 380 11.20 14.86 -14.51
C VAL A 380 10.74 14.97 -15.95
N GLY A 381 9.88 15.93 -16.23
CA GLY A 381 9.41 16.26 -17.58
C GLY A 381 10.29 17.26 -18.32
N ALA A 382 10.42 17.06 -19.63
CA ALA A 382 11.08 17.95 -20.59
C ALA A 382 10.19 18.07 -21.85
N PRO A 383 9.10 18.84 -21.82
CA PRO A 383 8.06 18.81 -22.86
C PRO A 383 8.50 19.35 -24.22
N TYR A 384 9.58 20.13 -24.27
CA TYR A 384 10.10 20.69 -25.51
C TYR A 384 11.31 19.91 -26.08
N ALA A 385 11.64 18.73 -25.51
CA ALA A 385 12.68 17.88 -26.03
C ALA A 385 12.33 17.39 -27.45
N ASP A 386 13.29 17.54 -28.38
CA ASP A 386 13.16 17.06 -29.75
C ASP A 386 13.46 15.55 -29.81
N LEU A 387 12.60 14.79 -30.49
CA LEU A 387 12.77 13.36 -30.65
C LEU A 387 12.69 12.94 -32.11
N MET A 388 13.74 12.23 -32.59
CA MET A 388 13.74 11.66 -33.95
C MET A 388 13.45 12.71 -35.05
N GLY A 389 13.86 13.94 -34.85
CA GLY A 389 13.57 15.05 -35.78
C GLY A 389 12.16 15.65 -35.66
N MET A 390 11.39 15.21 -34.68
CA MET A 390 10.09 15.82 -34.34
C MET A 390 10.27 16.88 -33.26
N LEU A 391 9.99 18.14 -33.62
CA LEU A 391 10.11 19.28 -32.71
C LEU A 391 9.09 19.18 -31.59
N ASP A 392 9.51 19.53 -30.36
CA ASP A 392 8.69 19.61 -29.16
C ASP A 392 7.88 18.32 -28.89
N ALA A 393 8.40 17.18 -29.29
CA ALA A 393 7.72 15.90 -29.06
C ALA A 393 7.65 15.57 -27.57
N GLY A 394 8.66 16.00 -26.82
CA GLY A 394 8.78 15.90 -25.39
C GLY A 394 9.32 14.57 -24.87
N ALA A 395 9.86 14.59 -23.66
CA ALA A 395 10.40 13.40 -22.97
C ALA A 395 10.15 13.49 -21.47
N GLY A 396 10.13 12.33 -20.81
CA GLY A 396 10.21 12.18 -19.35
C GLY A 396 11.50 11.44 -18.99
N TYR A 397 12.06 11.73 -17.83
CA TYR A 397 13.29 11.10 -17.37
C TYR A 397 13.11 10.59 -15.94
N THR A 398 13.45 9.33 -15.72
CA THR A 398 13.40 8.72 -14.41
C THR A 398 14.77 8.65 -13.79
N PHE A 399 14.83 8.90 -12.48
CA PHE A 399 16.06 8.83 -11.69
C PHE A 399 15.82 7.96 -10.46
N LEU A 400 16.83 7.19 -10.09
CA LEU A 400 16.84 6.37 -8.88
C LEU A 400 17.95 6.84 -7.95
N ARG A 401 17.65 6.94 -6.65
CA ARG A 401 18.64 7.27 -5.62
C ARG A 401 19.31 6.01 -5.10
N THR A 402 20.64 6.05 -5.05
CA THR A 402 21.46 5.05 -4.38
C THR A 402 22.41 5.78 -3.42
N GLY A 403 22.09 5.71 -2.13
CA GLY A 403 22.78 6.51 -1.13
C GLY A 403 22.56 8.01 -1.33
N ALA A 404 23.61 8.76 -1.64
CA ALA A 404 23.53 10.20 -1.94
C ALA A 404 23.50 10.53 -3.43
N MET A 405 23.63 9.54 -4.31
CA MET A 405 23.71 9.72 -5.77
C MET A 405 22.35 9.48 -6.42
N TRP A 406 22.05 10.30 -7.43
CA TRP A 406 20.89 10.17 -8.30
C TRP A 406 21.35 9.78 -9.70
N THR A 407 20.89 8.64 -10.20
CA THR A 407 21.27 8.12 -11.50
C THR A 407 20.05 8.07 -12.40
N GLN A 408 20.16 8.58 -13.63
CA GLN A 408 19.11 8.45 -14.63
C GLN A 408 18.97 6.97 -15.01
N THR A 409 17.74 6.44 -14.87
CA THR A 409 17.43 5.03 -15.13
C THR A 409 16.74 4.80 -16.47
N ALA A 410 15.90 5.77 -16.91
CA ALA A 410 15.25 5.68 -18.22
C ALA A 410 14.95 7.06 -18.81
N LYS A 411 14.77 7.08 -20.13
CA LYS A 411 14.10 8.13 -20.89
C LYS A 411 12.75 7.57 -21.35
N LEU A 412 11.67 8.22 -20.95
CA LEU A 412 10.29 7.86 -21.32
C LEU A 412 9.86 8.70 -22.51
N THR A 413 9.18 8.08 -23.44
CA THR A 413 8.60 8.75 -24.62
C THR A 413 7.21 8.18 -24.92
N ALA A 414 6.38 8.96 -25.57
CA ALA A 414 5.12 8.44 -26.09
C ALA A 414 5.37 7.27 -27.05
N SER A 415 4.55 6.23 -27.01
CA SER A 415 4.63 5.10 -27.95
C SER A 415 4.27 5.51 -29.39
N ASP A 416 3.62 6.64 -29.56
CA ASP A 416 3.11 7.20 -30.79
C ASP A 416 3.57 8.65 -30.95
N VAL A 417 4.87 8.91 -30.81
CA VAL A 417 5.52 10.24 -30.86
C VAL A 417 4.98 11.13 -31.98
N SER A 418 4.77 12.41 -31.69
CA SER A 418 4.35 13.39 -32.69
C SER A 418 4.98 14.75 -32.42
N PRO A 419 5.17 15.60 -33.45
CA PRO A 419 5.58 16.97 -33.24
C PRO A 419 4.60 17.72 -32.33
N SER A 420 5.13 18.62 -31.52
CA SER A 420 4.36 19.42 -30.54
C SER A 420 3.46 18.56 -29.64
N GLY A 421 3.89 17.32 -29.34
CA GLY A 421 3.19 16.42 -28.44
C GLY A 421 3.30 16.84 -26.98
N PHE A 422 4.37 17.55 -26.63
CA PHE A 422 4.68 18.06 -25.28
C PHE A 422 4.64 16.96 -24.21
N PHE A 423 5.12 15.76 -24.53
CA PHE A 423 5.22 14.68 -23.57
C PHE A 423 6.16 15.08 -22.41
N GLY A 424 5.70 14.94 -21.17
CA GLY A 424 6.42 15.45 -20.00
C GLY A 424 5.90 16.80 -19.47
N ASN A 425 4.79 17.32 -20.05
CA ASN A 425 4.16 18.54 -19.56
C ASN A 425 3.61 18.38 -18.15
N GLY A 426 2.93 17.28 -17.87
CA GLY A 426 2.53 16.87 -16.53
C GLY A 426 3.20 15.55 -16.19
N VAL A 427 3.72 15.43 -14.96
CA VAL A 427 4.31 14.16 -14.49
C VAL A 427 3.83 13.85 -13.08
N SER A 428 3.63 12.56 -12.81
CA SER A 428 3.34 12.05 -11.48
C SER A 428 3.93 10.67 -11.32
N VAL A 429 4.41 10.35 -10.13
CA VAL A 429 5.03 9.06 -9.79
C VAL A 429 4.48 8.55 -8.46
N ASP A 430 4.13 7.28 -8.43
CA ASP A 430 3.78 6.57 -7.21
C ASP A 430 4.44 5.18 -7.23
N GLY A 431 5.42 5.00 -6.35
CA GLY A 431 6.30 3.84 -6.34
C GLY A 431 6.97 3.65 -7.72
N GLU A 432 6.67 2.53 -8.36
CA GLU A 432 7.24 2.18 -9.68
C GLU A 432 6.31 2.54 -10.85
N THR A 433 5.21 3.25 -10.60
CA THR A 433 4.29 3.68 -11.65
C THR A 433 4.55 5.14 -12.00
N PHE A 434 4.81 5.40 -13.29
CA PHE A 434 5.06 6.73 -13.83
C PHE A 434 3.91 7.11 -14.75
N LEU A 435 3.34 8.29 -14.53
CA LEU A 435 2.28 8.86 -15.37
C LEU A 435 2.80 10.14 -16.01
N VAL A 436 2.73 10.23 -17.33
CA VAL A 436 3.29 11.35 -18.10
C VAL A 436 2.23 11.87 -19.07
N GLY A 437 1.93 13.14 -18.99
CA GLY A 437 1.00 13.83 -19.87
C GLY A 437 1.66 14.35 -21.14
N ALA A 438 0.89 14.40 -22.21
CA ALA A 438 1.25 14.90 -23.54
C ALA A 438 0.09 15.70 -24.14
N PRO A 439 -0.16 16.93 -23.67
CA PRO A 439 -1.37 17.69 -23.99
C PRO A 439 -1.49 18.12 -25.47
N GLY A 440 -0.38 18.22 -26.18
CA GLY A 440 -0.38 18.51 -27.62
C GLY A 440 -0.66 17.30 -28.52
N ARG A 441 -0.82 16.12 -27.94
CA ARG A 441 -1.04 14.87 -28.70
C ARG A 441 -2.41 14.82 -29.35
N PRO A 442 -2.54 14.67 -30.70
CA PRO A 442 -3.85 14.56 -31.35
C PRO A 442 -4.65 13.31 -30.90
N PRO A 443 -6.02 13.39 -30.86
CA PRO A 443 -6.80 14.59 -31.20
C PRO A 443 -6.95 15.65 -30.11
N GLY A 444 -6.85 15.31 -28.82
CA GLY A 444 -7.16 16.23 -27.72
C GLY A 444 -6.14 16.24 -26.59
N GLY A 445 -5.02 15.58 -26.76
CA GLY A 445 -4.05 15.28 -25.71
C GLY A 445 -4.10 13.82 -25.28
N ALA A 446 -3.26 13.44 -24.35
CA ALA A 446 -3.23 12.10 -23.75
C ALA A 446 -2.36 12.11 -22.49
N ALA A 447 -2.48 11.06 -21.68
CA ALA A 447 -1.43 10.67 -20.74
C ALA A 447 -0.95 9.24 -21.04
N TYR A 448 0.22 8.91 -20.51
CA TYR A 448 0.85 7.61 -20.72
C TYR A 448 1.29 7.06 -19.36
N ALA A 449 0.81 5.87 -19.05
CA ALA A 449 1.18 5.16 -17.84
C ALA A 449 2.27 4.14 -18.14
N PHE A 450 3.35 4.18 -17.38
CA PHE A 450 4.47 3.26 -17.43
C PHE A 450 4.58 2.56 -16.09
N ILE A 451 4.97 1.30 -16.10
CA ILE A 451 5.28 0.55 -14.90
C ILE A 451 6.77 0.24 -14.93
N GLY A 452 7.50 0.74 -13.95
CA GLY A 452 8.86 0.32 -13.69
C GLY A 452 8.85 -1.15 -13.29
N ARG A 453 9.74 -1.93 -13.84
CA ARG A 453 9.90 -3.33 -13.49
C ARG A 453 11.27 -3.54 -12.91
N LYS A 454 11.32 -4.33 -11.86
CA LYS A 454 12.55 -4.66 -11.15
C LYS A 454 13.50 -5.42 -12.03
N GLY A 455 14.77 -5.15 -11.87
CA GLY A 455 15.85 -5.89 -12.53
C GLY A 455 16.02 -7.29 -11.95
N ASN A 456 16.78 -8.13 -12.67
CA ASN A 456 17.11 -9.46 -12.16
C ASN A 456 17.89 -9.35 -10.85
N GLY A 457 17.50 -10.14 -9.87
CA GLY A 457 18.09 -10.18 -8.54
C GLY A 457 17.40 -9.30 -7.50
N GLU A 458 16.50 -8.41 -7.90
CA GLU A 458 15.71 -7.58 -6.97
C GLU A 458 14.52 -8.36 -6.41
N ALA A 459 14.12 -8.02 -5.18
CA ALA A 459 12.99 -8.68 -4.51
C ALA A 459 11.67 -8.43 -5.24
N CYS A 460 10.86 -9.47 -5.42
CA CYS A 460 9.55 -9.42 -6.09
C CYS A 460 8.49 -10.19 -5.32
N LEU A 461 7.22 -9.88 -5.57
CA LEU A 461 6.06 -10.60 -5.08
C LEU A 461 5.36 -11.36 -6.21
N THR A 462 5.36 -10.79 -7.41
CA THR A 462 4.70 -11.35 -8.59
C THR A 462 5.61 -11.30 -9.83
N ALA A 463 5.30 -12.09 -10.84
CA ALA A 463 6.01 -12.06 -12.12
C ALA A 463 5.92 -10.68 -12.82
N ASN A 464 4.86 -9.93 -12.55
CA ASN A 464 4.66 -8.59 -13.12
C ASN A 464 5.61 -7.53 -12.55
N ASP A 465 6.19 -7.78 -11.37
CA ASP A 465 7.17 -6.88 -10.76
C ASP A 465 8.50 -6.89 -11.53
N CYS A 466 8.76 -7.95 -12.32
CA CYS A 466 10.04 -8.20 -12.95
C CYS A 466 10.07 -7.79 -14.42
N GLY A 467 11.15 -7.15 -14.83
CA GLY A 467 11.43 -6.83 -16.24
C GLY A 467 11.48 -8.06 -17.13
N SER A 468 11.97 -9.17 -16.60
CA SER A 468 12.01 -10.48 -17.26
C SER A 468 10.64 -11.19 -17.30
N GLY A 469 9.68 -10.77 -16.46
CA GLY A 469 8.41 -11.46 -16.25
C GLY A 469 8.51 -12.72 -15.38
N PHE A 470 9.61 -12.92 -14.66
CA PHE A 470 9.83 -14.10 -13.81
C PHE A 470 10.19 -13.69 -12.39
N CYS A 471 9.26 -13.92 -11.44
CA CYS A 471 9.49 -13.81 -10.01
C CYS A 471 9.64 -15.20 -9.43
N VAL A 472 10.85 -15.58 -9.04
CA VAL A 472 11.19 -16.91 -8.54
C VAL A 472 11.96 -16.76 -7.24
N ASP A 473 11.63 -17.53 -6.21
CA ASP A 473 12.24 -17.47 -4.87
C ASP A 473 12.20 -16.08 -4.25
N GLY A 474 11.19 -15.26 -4.62
CA GLY A 474 11.05 -13.89 -4.13
C GLY A 474 12.01 -12.89 -4.76
N VAL A 475 12.70 -13.25 -5.86
CA VAL A 475 13.56 -12.35 -6.65
C VAL A 475 13.25 -12.43 -8.14
N CYS A 476 13.44 -11.33 -8.85
CA CYS A 476 13.34 -11.28 -10.31
C CYS A 476 14.43 -12.12 -10.95
N CYS A 477 14.05 -13.04 -11.82
CA CYS A 477 14.95 -13.99 -12.46
C CYS A 477 15.10 -13.71 -13.97
N ASN A 478 16.26 -14.09 -14.53
CA ASN A 478 16.54 -13.96 -15.97
C ASN A 478 15.72 -14.94 -16.84
N SER A 479 15.08 -15.93 -16.23
CA SER A 479 14.28 -16.96 -16.92
C SER A 479 13.20 -17.51 -15.96
N ALA A 480 12.31 -18.33 -16.52
CA ALA A 480 11.26 -19.02 -15.76
C ALA A 480 11.80 -20.07 -14.77
N CYS A 481 13.07 -20.01 -14.41
CA CYS A 481 13.79 -20.86 -13.48
C CYS A 481 12.80 -21.69 -12.64
N GLY A 482 12.69 -22.97 -12.93
CA GLY A 482 11.57 -23.81 -12.51
C GLY A 482 11.20 -23.63 -11.05
N GLY A 483 10.13 -22.96 -10.78
CA GLY A 483 9.56 -22.82 -9.43
C GLY A 483 8.68 -24.01 -9.07
N GLY A 484 8.90 -25.15 -9.72
CA GLY A 484 8.11 -26.35 -9.55
C GLY A 484 8.70 -27.33 -8.54
N SER A 485 7.82 -28.09 -7.89
CA SER A 485 8.13 -29.18 -6.97
C SER A 485 8.81 -30.39 -7.60
N VAL A 486 9.35 -30.27 -8.82
CA VAL A 486 9.95 -31.37 -9.63
C VAL A 486 11.30 -31.01 -10.23
N ASP A 487 11.91 -29.92 -9.85
CA ASP A 487 13.23 -29.54 -10.33
C ASP A 487 14.12 -29.02 -9.19
N CYS A 488 15.41 -28.86 -9.50
CA CYS A 488 16.40 -28.37 -8.56
C CYS A 488 16.95 -27.04 -9.04
N GLN A 489 16.08 -26.12 -9.42
CA GLN A 489 16.44 -24.79 -9.90
C GLN A 489 16.13 -23.74 -8.83
N ALA A 490 16.98 -22.75 -8.73
CA ALA A 490 16.84 -21.62 -7.81
C ALA A 490 17.28 -20.32 -8.51
N CYS A 491 16.67 -19.22 -8.11
CA CYS A 491 17.01 -17.89 -8.59
C CYS A 491 17.58 -16.97 -7.51
N SER A 492 17.44 -17.33 -6.25
CA SER A 492 18.03 -16.57 -5.15
C SER A 492 19.22 -17.30 -4.52
N VAL A 493 20.19 -16.55 -4.02
CA VAL A 493 21.31 -17.10 -3.24
C VAL A 493 20.79 -17.82 -1.99
N ALA A 494 19.68 -17.36 -1.42
CA ALA A 494 19.03 -17.99 -0.28
C ALA A 494 18.53 -19.40 -0.63
N ALA A 495 18.04 -19.62 -1.83
CA ALA A 495 17.58 -20.93 -2.35
C ALA A 495 18.71 -21.77 -2.94
N GLY A 496 19.92 -21.20 -3.13
CA GLY A 496 21.12 -21.92 -3.57
C GLY A 496 21.73 -21.48 -4.89
N ALA A 497 21.11 -20.53 -5.62
CA ALA A 497 21.71 -19.97 -6.82
C ALA A 497 23.07 -19.31 -6.53
N ALA A 498 23.95 -19.24 -7.51
CA ALA A 498 25.26 -18.60 -7.36
C ALA A 498 25.14 -17.08 -7.15
N THR A 499 24.15 -16.46 -7.79
CA THR A 499 23.82 -15.02 -7.69
C THR A 499 22.31 -14.84 -7.74
N ASN A 500 21.80 -13.80 -7.05
CA ASN A 500 20.40 -13.42 -7.19
C ASN A 500 20.09 -13.03 -8.63
N GLY A 501 18.95 -13.46 -9.14
CA GLY A 501 18.45 -13.09 -10.46
C GLY A 501 18.96 -13.96 -11.62
N VAL A 502 19.82 -14.93 -11.34
CA VAL A 502 20.31 -15.88 -12.34
C VAL A 502 19.91 -17.29 -11.96
N CYS A 503 19.18 -17.96 -12.85
CA CYS A 503 18.77 -19.34 -12.65
C CYS A 503 19.97 -20.27 -12.51
N GLY A 504 20.01 -21.05 -11.44
CA GLY A 504 21.09 -21.98 -11.13
C GLY A 504 20.60 -23.19 -10.33
N PRO A 505 21.49 -24.12 -9.93
CA PRO A 505 21.13 -25.25 -9.08
C PRO A 505 20.63 -24.80 -7.71
N ALA A 506 19.54 -25.39 -7.23
CA ALA A 506 19.04 -25.19 -5.87
C ALA A 506 20.02 -25.81 -4.85
N ARG A 507 19.93 -25.31 -3.59
CA ARG A 507 20.79 -25.82 -2.51
C ARG A 507 20.65 -27.33 -2.34
N GLY A 508 21.77 -28.02 -2.11
CA GLY A 508 21.77 -29.44 -1.78
C GLY A 508 20.94 -29.72 -0.51
N GLY A 509 20.10 -30.76 -0.58
CA GLY A 509 19.15 -31.10 0.47
C GLY A 509 17.76 -30.47 0.34
N THR A 510 17.53 -29.54 -0.60
CA THR A 510 16.19 -29.03 -0.91
C THR A 510 15.33 -30.15 -1.52
N ILE A 511 14.13 -30.37 -0.98
CA ILE A 511 13.22 -31.38 -1.51
C ILE A 511 12.68 -30.91 -2.86
N CYS A 512 12.98 -31.63 -3.93
CA CYS A 512 12.50 -31.37 -5.28
C CYS A 512 11.32 -32.26 -5.68
N ARG A 513 11.17 -33.40 -5.00
CA ARG A 513 9.99 -34.26 -5.13
C ARG A 513 9.61 -34.77 -3.75
N PRO A 514 8.46 -34.39 -3.21
CA PRO A 514 7.98 -34.94 -1.96
C PRO A 514 7.64 -36.42 -2.13
N ALA A 515 7.80 -37.19 -1.09
CA ALA A 515 7.38 -38.59 -1.10
C ALA A 515 5.88 -38.71 -1.45
N ALA A 516 5.55 -39.50 -2.46
CA ALA A 516 4.18 -39.73 -2.93
C ALA A 516 3.36 -40.60 -1.96
N GLY A 517 4.03 -41.35 -1.11
CA GLY A 517 3.37 -42.26 -0.14
C GLY A 517 4.33 -42.71 0.95
N GLY A 518 3.83 -43.56 1.86
CA GLY A 518 4.57 -44.07 2.99
C GLY A 518 5.82 -44.89 2.64
N CYS A 519 5.84 -45.48 1.44
CA CYS A 519 6.95 -46.29 0.91
C CYS A 519 7.76 -45.60 -0.15
N ASP A 520 7.53 -44.30 -0.35
CA ASP A 520 8.30 -43.45 -1.21
C ASP A 520 9.34 -42.65 -0.43
N GLN A 521 10.41 -42.26 -1.09
CA GLN A 521 11.47 -41.47 -0.52
C GLN A 521 11.44 -40.09 -1.20
N ALA A 522 11.39 -39.05 -0.41
CA ALA A 522 11.50 -37.71 -0.96
C ALA A 522 12.89 -37.51 -1.60
N GLU A 523 12.94 -37.06 -2.86
CA GLU A 523 14.18 -36.73 -3.52
C GLU A 523 14.62 -35.31 -3.15
N THR A 524 15.92 -35.16 -2.95
CA THR A 524 16.54 -33.89 -2.65
C THR A 524 17.56 -33.48 -3.69
N CYS A 525 17.65 -32.21 -3.94
CA CYS A 525 18.64 -31.62 -4.85
C CYS A 525 20.05 -31.92 -4.37
N THR A 526 20.94 -32.14 -5.35
CA THR A 526 22.37 -32.41 -5.09
C THR A 526 23.15 -31.13 -4.82
N GLY A 527 22.64 -29.96 -5.17
CA GLY A 527 23.36 -28.68 -5.17
C GLY A 527 24.25 -28.45 -6.40
N MET A 528 24.33 -29.42 -7.32
CA MET A 528 25.17 -29.34 -8.52
C MET A 528 24.39 -29.49 -9.81
N SER A 529 23.19 -30.04 -9.77
CA SER A 529 22.32 -30.29 -10.93
C SER A 529 21.01 -29.52 -10.78
N MET A 530 20.51 -28.96 -11.88
CA MET A 530 19.19 -28.33 -11.97
C MET A 530 18.06 -29.35 -12.08
N ALA A 531 18.37 -30.62 -12.31
CA ALA A 531 17.40 -31.71 -12.41
C ALA A 531 17.23 -32.39 -11.06
N CYS A 532 15.97 -32.67 -10.70
CA CYS A 532 15.66 -33.52 -9.56
C CYS A 532 16.15 -34.95 -9.83
N PRO A 533 16.76 -35.63 -8.86
CA PRO A 533 17.15 -37.02 -8.99
C PRO A 533 16.00 -37.93 -9.39
N ALA A 534 16.33 -39.12 -9.88
CA ALA A 534 15.36 -40.13 -10.21
C ALA A 534 14.55 -40.53 -8.96
N ASP A 535 13.28 -40.87 -9.17
CA ASP A 535 12.36 -41.33 -8.15
C ASP A 535 12.87 -42.63 -7.47
N VAL A 536 13.04 -42.59 -6.14
CA VAL A 536 13.58 -43.70 -5.36
C VAL A 536 12.58 -44.14 -4.31
N ARG A 537 12.32 -45.39 -4.24
CA ARG A 537 11.41 -46.00 -3.23
C ARG A 537 12.17 -46.57 -2.07
N LYS A 538 11.53 -46.61 -0.91
CA LYS A 538 12.08 -47.29 0.25
C LYS A 538 12.27 -48.76 -0.03
N PRO A 539 13.37 -49.38 0.41
CA PRO A 539 13.62 -50.78 0.17
C PRO A 539 12.54 -51.65 0.81
N ARG A 540 12.34 -52.84 0.22
CA ARG A 540 11.45 -53.84 0.79
C ARG A 540 11.80 -54.09 2.26
N GLY A 541 10.79 -54.13 3.12
CA GLY A 541 10.94 -54.33 4.57
C GLY A 541 11.13 -53.04 5.36
N SER A 542 11.16 -51.85 4.72
CA SER A 542 11.10 -50.59 5.43
C SER A 542 9.73 -50.36 6.04
N GLN A 543 9.67 -50.04 7.33
CA GLN A 543 8.41 -49.71 8.01
C GLN A 543 7.81 -48.43 7.39
N CYS A 544 6.55 -48.50 6.97
CA CYS A 544 5.82 -47.37 6.39
C CYS A 544 4.65 -46.91 7.27
N ARG A 545 4.12 -47.80 8.10
CA ARG A 545 3.13 -47.47 9.13
C ARG A 545 3.44 -48.24 10.38
N PRO A 546 3.70 -47.57 11.49
CA PRO A 546 3.84 -48.24 12.79
C PRO A 546 2.47 -48.73 13.26
N ALA A 547 2.44 -49.84 13.96
CA ALA A 547 1.23 -50.29 14.64
C ALA A 547 0.72 -49.18 15.56
N SER A 548 -0.53 -48.77 15.38
CA SER A 548 -1.18 -47.70 16.14
C SER A 548 -1.62 -48.12 17.54
N HIS A 549 -1.86 -49.44 17.71
CA HIS A 549 -2.25 -50.06 18.98
C HIS A 549 -1.90 -51.56 18.97
N GLY A 550 -2.10 -52.20 20.09
CA GLY A 550 -1.70 -53.62 20.28
C GLY A 550 -2.38 -54.64 19.39
N CYS A 551 -3.44 -54.27 18.67
CA CYS A 551 -4.16 -55.10 17.71
C CYS A 551 -3.97 -54.72 16.26
N ASP A 552 -3.14 -53.73 16.03
CA ASP A 552 -2.73 -53.30 14.72
C ASP A 552 -1.42 -54.00 14.32
N ALA A 553 -1.23 -54.21 13.03
CA ALA A 553 -0.01 -54.81 12.52
C ALA A 553 0.84 -53.69 11.90
N GLU A 554 2.13 -53.81 12.04
CA GLU A 554 3.08 -52.91 11.37
C GLU A 554 3.10 -53.25 9.87
N GLU A 555 2.94 -52.22 9.03
CA GLU A 555 3.07 -52.37 7.58
C GLU A 555 4.48 -52.02 7.11
N GLN A 556 4.93 -52.85 6.17
CA GLN A 556 6.25 -52.69 5.57
C GLN A 556 6.15 -52.56 4.05
N CYS A 557 7.02 -51.75 3.49
CA CYS A 557 7.12 -51.51 2.05
C CYS A 557 7.51 -52.77 1.28
N ASP A 558 6.94 -52.94 0.09
CA ASP A 558 7.28 -54.03 -0.83
C ASP A 558 8.46 -53.69 -1.77
N GLY A 559 8.92 -52.46 -1.75
CA GLY A 559 9.98 -51.93 -2.61
C GLY A 559 9.55 -51.60 -4.04
N GLN A 560 8.26 -51.68 -4.36
CA GLN A 560 7.70 -51.46 -5.71
C GLN A 560 6.65 -50.35 -5.72
N ASN A 561 5.81 -50.27 -4.69
CA ASN A 561 4.75 -49.30 -4.61
C ASN A 561 5.14 -48.11 -3.73
N ALA A 562 4.67 -46.89 -4.11
CA ALA A 562 4.87 -45.68 -3.32
C ALA A 562 4.03 -45.66 -2.06
N ASP A 563 2.86 -46.26 -2.13
CA ASP A 563 1.93 -46.31 -1.02
C ASP A 563 2.29 -47.44 -0.03
N CYS A 564 2.03 -47.19 1.22
CA CYS A 564 2.07 -48.22 2.24
C CYS A 564 0.93 -49.23 1.98
N PRO A 565 1.18 -50.54 2.16
CA PRO A 565 0.10 -51.54 2.05
C PRO A 565 -1.13 -51.16 2.87
N LEU A 566 -2.27 -51.77 2.50
CA LEU A 566 -3.50 -51.59 3.25
C LEU A 566 -3.29 -51.96 4.71
N ASP A 567 -3.95 -51.19 5.57
CA ASP A 567 -3.95 -51.38 7.02
C ASP A 567 -4.37 -52.82 7.38
N SER A 568 -3.52 -53.52 8.12
CA SER A 568 -3.74 -54.88 8.52
C SER A 568 -3.79 -55.01 10.04
N VAL A 569 -4.62 -55.86 10.51
CA VAL A 569 -4.81 -56.06 11.94
C VAL A 569 -4.22 -57.40 12.41
N GLN A 570 -3.82 -57.45 13.66
CA GLN A 570 -3.38 -58.68 14.31
C GLN A 570 -4.52 -59.69 14.34
N LYS A 571 -4.17 -60.97 14.29
CA LYS A 571 -5.17 -62.04 14.37
C LYS A 571 -5.98 -61.94 15.65
N ASP A 572 -7.29 -62.24 15.56
CA ASP A 572 -8.17 -62.38 16.71
C ASP A 572 -7.58 -63.34 17.75
N GLY A 573 -7.60 -62.93 19.01
CA GLY A 573 -6.99 -63.65 20.12
C GLY A 573 -5.54 -63.29 20.44
N THR A 574 -4.87 -62.46 19.61
CA THR A 574 -3.54 -61.91 19.94
C THR A 574 -3.66 -61.02 21.17
N ARG A 575 -2.74 -61.18 22.14
CA ARG A 575 -2.74 -60.36 23.35
C ARG A 575 -2.38 -58.89 23.02
N CYS A 576 -3.21 -57.96 23.44
CA CYS A 576 -2.95 -56.52 23.44
C CYS A 576 -2.73 -56.02 24.87
N THR A 577 -2.30 -54.81 25.04
CA THR A 577 -1.80 -54.23 26.31
C THR A 577 -2.81 -54.37 27.47
N LEU A 578 -4.10 -54.47 27.21
CA LEU A 578 -5.17 -54.48 28.21
C LEU A 578 -6.28 -55.49 27.92
N GLY A 579 -6.08 -56.41 26.96
CA GLY A 579 -7.11 -57.41 26.57
C GLY A 579 -6.67 -58.30 25.42
N SER A 580 -7.58 -58.71 24.58
CA SER A 580 -7.34 -59.49 23.36
C SER A 580 -7.89 -58.78 22.13
N CYS A 581 -7.20 -58.93 21.02
CA CYS A 581 -7.62 -58.39 19.74
C CYS A 581 -8.87 -59.13 19.25
N GLN A 582 -9.89 -58.43 18.86
CA GLN A 582 -11.07 -58.90 18.15
C GLN A 582 -11.43 -57.91 17.05
N LEU A 583 -11.45 -58.35 15.80
CA LEU A 583 -11.72 -57.51 14.62
C LEU A 583 -10.85 -56.27 14.57
N GLY A 584 -9.56 -56.38 14.93
CA GLY A 584 -8.60 -55.31 14.91
C GLY A 584 -8.65 -54.33 16.10
N GLN A 585 -9.48 -54.59 17.08
CA GLN A 585 -9.61 -53.74 18.27
C GLN A 585 -9.21 -54.51 19.53
N CYS A 586 -8.43 -53.86 20.39
CA CYS A 586 -8.19 -54.35 21.75
C CYS A 586 -9.46 -54.11 22.57
N ARG A 587 -10.18 -55.16 22.94
CA ARG A 587 -11.36 -55.01 23.79
C ARG A 587 -10.92 -54.72 25.20
N ILE A 588 -11.14 -53.49 25.56
CA ILE A 588 -10.95 -52.94 26.93
C ILE A 588 -12.37 -52.74 27.48
N GLU A 589 -12.66 -53.31 28.61
CA GLU A 589 -13.88 -52.99 29.36
C GLU A 589 -13.53 -52.10 30.52
N SER A 590 -13.94 -50.85 30.46
CA SER A 590 -13.77 -49.86 31.51
C SER A 590 -15.12 -49.24 31.85
N ASP A 591 -15.50 -49.25 33.11
CA ASP A 591 -16.72 -48.65 33.65
C ASP A 591 -16.35 -47.33 34.31
N VAL A 592 -16.51 -46.21 33.57
CA VAL A 592 -16.22 -44.90 34.10
C VAL A 592 -17.49 -44.24 34.62
N ALA A 593 -17.43 -43.69 35.83
CA ALA A 593 -18.56 -43.04 36.48
C ALA A 593 -18.16 -41.64 36.98
N ILE A 594 -19.11 -40.73 36.95
CA ILE A 594 -18.94 -39.38 37.51
C ILE A 594 -20.04 -39.13 38.55
N ALA A 595 -19.69 -38.59 39.70
CA ALA A 595 -20.62 -38.24 40.76
C ALA A 595 -20.18 -37.01 41.50
N TRP A 596 -21.09 -36.36 42.19
CA TRP A 596 -20.77 -35.34 43.19
C TRP A 596 -20.80 -36.00 44.58
N GLU A 597 -19.76 -35.75 45.40
CA GLU A 597 -19.68 -36.30 46.77
C GLU A 597 -20.87 -35.87 47.63
N ASN A 598 -21.32 -34.63 47.44
CA ASN A 598 -22.58 -34.13 48.01
C ASN A 598 -23.43 -33.62 46.84
N PRO A 599 -24.71 -34.00 46.79
CA PRO A 599 -25.61 -33.62 45.69
C PRO A 599 -26.12 -32.18 45.76
N THR A 600 -25.77 -31.44 46.78
CA THR A 600 -26.18 -30.04 47.00
C THR A 600 -25.01 -29.19 47.44
N LEU A 601 -24.97 -27.96 46.96
CA LEU A 601 -23.99 -26.91 47.34
C LEU A 601 -24.77 -25.63 47.65
N THR A 602 -24.52 -25.03 48.83
CA THR A 602 -25.01 -23.68 49.14
C THR A 602 -23.87 -22.69 49.03
N VAL A 603 -24.09 -21.61 48.29
CA VAL A 603 -23.16 -20.48 48.10
C VAL A 603 -23.84 -19.20 48.54
N SER A 604 -23.09 -18.16 48.85
CA SER A 604 -23.64 -16.88 49.30
C SER A 604 -23.12 -15.70 48.47
N GLY A 605 -23.98 -15.03 47.77
CA GLY A 605 -23.63 -13.87 46.92
C GLY A 605 -22.62 -14.21 45.82
N PHE A 606 -21.48 -13.57 45.82
CA PHE A 606 -20.35 -13.84 44.91
C PHE A 606 -19.23 -14.64 45.55
N SER A 607 -19.43 -15.16 46.74
CA SER A 607 -18.41 -15.95 47.39
C SER A 607 -18.22 -17.27 46.66
N PRO A 608 -17.00 -17.68 46.38
CA PRO A 608 -16.74 -18.98 45.76
C PRO A 608 -17.23 -20.10 46.70
N GLY A 609 -17.98 -21.04 46.15
CA GLY A 609 -18.26 -22.32 46.81
C GLY A 609 -17.42 -23.41 46.18
N SER A 610 -17.17 -24.50 46.92
CA SER A 610 -16.49 -25.66 46.34
C SER A 610 -17.28 -26.95 46.58
N ALA A 611 -17.21 -27.86 45.59
CA ALA A 611 -17.79 -29.17 45.68
C ALA A 611 -16.81 -30.25 45.17
N GLN A 612 -16.79 -31.41 45.76
CA GLN A 612 -15.96 -32.51 45.36
C GLN A 612 -16.64 -33.31 44.23
N LEU A 613 -15.97 -33.38 43.08
CA LEU A 613 -16.34 -34.23 41.97
C LEU A 613 -15.59 -35.58 42.08
N LEU A 614 -16.30 -36.66 42.00
CA LEU A 614 -15.79 -38.03 42.03
C LEU A 614 -15.75 -38.55 40.63
N LEU A 615 -14.57 -38.91 40.13
CA LEU A 615 -14.38 -39.62 38.87
C LEU A 615 -13.86 -40.99 39.20
N SER A 616 -14.63 -42.04 38.91
CA SER A 616 -14.28 -43.40 39.25
C SER A 616 -14.23 -44.29 38.01
N ASN A 617 -13.34 -45.28 38.05
CA ASN A 617 -13.30 -46.37 37.11
C ASN A 617 -13.57 -47.68 37.88
N LYS A 618 -14.73 -48.25 37.71
CA LYS A 618 -15.18 -49.50 38.34
C LYS A 618 -14.91 -50.73 37.49
N GLY A 619 -14.44 -50.53 36.25
CA GLY A 619 -14.14 -51.61 35.34
C GLY A 619 -12.88 -52.37 35.67
N PRO A 620 -12.68 -53.54 35.05
CA PRO A 620 -11.50 -54.40 35.33
C PRO A 620 -10.21 -53.88 34.71
N SER A 621 -10.25 -52.80 33.90
CA SER A 621 -9.09 -52.22 33.21
C SER A 621 -9.02 -50.73 33.42
N PRO A 622 -7.82 -50.09 33.34
CA PRO A 622 -7.72 -48.65 33.28
C PRO A 622 -8.49 -48.08 32.11
N ALA A 623 -9.15 -46.95 32.31
CA ALA A 623 -9.81 -46.24 31.23
C ALA A 623 -8.83 -45.25 30.60
N TYR A 624 -8.86 -45.12 29.28
CA TYR A 624 -7.97 -44.22 28.52
C TYR A 624 -8.77 -43.09 27.86
N ASP A 625 -8.10 -41.96 27.66
CA ASP A 625 -8.66 -40.77 27.05
C ASP A 625 -10.04 -40.41 27.63
N VAL A 626 -10.10 -40.40 28.95
CA VAL A 626 -11.31 -40.05 29.68
C VAL A 626 -11.51 -38.56 29.64
N ALA A 627 -12.63 -38.14 29.02
CA ALA A 627 -13.00 -36.74 28.99
C ALA A 627 -14.18 -36.48 29.92
N PHE A 628 -14.16 -35.45 30.72
CA PHE A 628 -15.31 -35.00 31.46
C PHE A 628 -15.53 -33.50 31.32
N SER A 629 -16.77 -33.10 31.40
CA SER A 629 -17.18 -31.68 31.36
C SER A 629 -18.10 -31.34 32.50
N VAL A 630 -17.98 -30.13 33.01
CA VAL A 630 -18.90 -29.50 33.97
C VAL A 630 -19.36 -28.19 33.37
N GLU A 631 -20.67 -27.97 33.30
CA GLU A 631 -21.24 -26.77 32.68
C GLU A 631 -22.08 -25.99 33.71
N ALA A 632 -21.84 -24.69 33.79
CA ALA A 632 -22.57 -23.78 34.66
C ALA A 632 -23.38 -22.75 33.84
N PRO A 633 -24.40 -22.12 34.41
CA PRO A 633 -25.12 -21.05 33.75
C PRO A 633 -24.20 -19.89 33.33
N PRO A 634 -24.54 -19.15 32.25
CA PRO A 634 -23.77 -17.99 31.79
C PRO A 634 -23.50 -16.99 32.92
N LEU A 635 -22.33 -16.38 32.92
CA LEU A 635 -21.79 -15.48 33.95
C LEU A 635 -21.32 -16.17 35.23
N SER A 636 -21.35 -17.48 35.32
CA SER A 636 -20.66 -18.26 36.36
C SER A 636 -19.16 -18.32 36.05
N LYS A 637 -18.34 -18.58 37.08
CA LYS A 637 -16.94 -18.96 36.89
C LYS A 637 -16.71 -20.32 37.55
N LEU A 638 -16.24 -21.27 36.74
CA LEU A 638 -15.83 -22.59 37.20
C LEU A 638 -14.29 -22.68 37.20
N ALA A 639 -13.72 -23.37 38.18
CA ALA A 639 -12.31 -23.73 38.16
C ALA A 639 -12.10 -25.02 38.96
N LEU A 640 -11.00 -25.73 38.69
CA LEU A 640 -10.47 -26.73 39.63
C LEU A 640 -9.55 -26.04 40.63
N ALA A 641 -9.80 -26.29 41.91
CA ALA A 641 -8.94 -25.75 42.97
C ALA A 641 -7.53 -26.34 42.90
N ASN A 642 -7.41 -27.63 42.56
CA ASN A 642 -6.17 -28.31 42.30
C ASN A 642 -6.39 -29.28 41.12
N VAL A 643 -5.55 -29.20 40.08
CA VAL A 643 -5.60 -30.13 38.95
C VAL A 643 -4.76 -31.36 39.33
N PRO A 644 -5.36 -32.55 39.45
CA PRO A 644 -4.62 -33.78 39.74
C PRO A 644 -3.53 -34.05 38.67
N SER A 645 -2.45 -34.69 39.06
CA SER A 645 -1.38 -35.07 38.11
C SER A 645 -1.95 -35.99 36.99
N GLY A 646 -1.58 -35.67 35.74
CA GLY A 646 -2.08 -36.42 34.57
C GLY A 646 -3.43 -35.93 34.01
N TRP A 647 -4.03 -34.91 34.61
CA TRP A 647 -5.22 -34.25 34.05
C TRP A 647 -4.84 -33.00 33.28
N SER A 648 -5.46 -32.81 32.13
CA SER A 648 -5.33 -31.60 31.32
C SER A 648 -6.69 -30.93 31.23
N CYS A 649 -6.85 -29.77 31.85
CA CYS A 649 -8.12 -29.09 31.94
C CYS A 649 -8.05 -27.72 31.25
N THR A 650 -9.10 -27.41 30.47
CA THR A 650 -9.34 -26.10 29.88
C THR A 650 -10.58 -25.50 30.55
N GLN A 651 -10.51 -24.21 30.82
CA GLN A 651 -11.57 -23.46 31.45
C GLN A 651 -12.01 -22.35 30.51
N ASP A 652 -13.30 -22.31 30.20
CA ASP A 652 -13.91 -21.22 29.45
C ASP A 652 -15.12 -20.70 30.23
N LEU A 653 -14.95 -19.56 30.91
CA LEU A 653 -15.92 -18.86 31.78
C LEU A 653 -16.90 -19.74 32.57
N ALA A 654 -17.83 -20.43 31.92
CA ALA A 654 -18.90 -21.23 32.52
C ALA A 654 -18.76 -22.74 32.23
N VAL A 655 -17.74 -23.17 31.51
CA VAL A 655 -17.52 -24.56 31.15
C VAL A 655 -16.11 -25.00 31.54
N LEU A 656 -16.03 -26.10 32.24
CA LEU A 656 -14.77 -26.78 32.59
C LEU A 656 -14.71 -28.09 31.79
N ASN A 657 -13.71 -28.22 30.92
CA ASN A 657 -13.44 -29.46 30.17
C ASN A 657 -12.11 -30.02 30.59
N CYS A 658 -12.10 -31.29 30.97
CA CYS A 658 -10.89 -31.99 31.38
C CYS A 658 -10.67 -33.27 30.58
N LEU A 659 -9.41 -33.54 30.26
CA LEU A 659 -8.95 -34.76 29.65
C LEU A 659 -8.02 -35.48 30.62
N VAL A 660 -8.25 -36.73 30.85
CA VAL A 660 -7.43 -37.63 31.69
C VAL A 660 -6.90 -38.75 30.80
N ALA A 661 -5.60 -38.69 30.49
CA ALA A 661 -5.01 -39.66 29.56
C ALA A 661 -5.18 -41.12 30.00
N THR A 662 -5.09 -41.35 31.31
CA THR A 662 -5.32 -42.67 31.90
C THR A 662 -5.99 -42.54 33.27
N LEU A 663 -7.16 -43.11 33.44
CA LEU A 663 -7.87 -43.20 34.70
C LEU A 663 -7.70 -44.60 35.29
N PRO A 664 -6.88 -44.77 36.34
CA PRO A 664 -6.73 -46.08 36.98
C PRO A 664 -8.03 -46.56 37.62
N MET A 665 -8.10 -47.86 37.94
CA MET A 665 -9.23 -48.39 38.71
C MET A 665 -9.27 -47.69 40.09
N GLY A 666 -10.49 -47.37 40.54
CA GLY A 666 -10.76 -46.70 41.79
C GLY A 666 -11.36 -45.31 41.63
N GLU A 667 -11.40 -44.54 42.72
CA GLU A 667 -11.96 -43.20 42.77
C GLU A 667 -10.85 -42.17 42.74
N ASN A 668 -11.09 -41.09 41.94
CA ASN A 668 -10.29 -39.89 41.90
C ASN A 668 -11.18 -38.73 42.29
N LYS A 669 -10.67 -37.84 43.12
CA LYS A 669 -11.41 -36.64 43.58
C LYS A 669 -10.83 -35.39 43.01
N ALA A 670 -11.69 -34.47 42.55
CA ALA A 670 -11.33 -33.15 42.11
C ALA A 670 -12.21 -32.10 42.79
N GLU A 671 -11.61 -31.04 43.28
CA GLU A 671 -12.35 -29.95 43.90
C GLU A 671 -12.70 -28.91 42.83
N VAL A 672 -13.98 -28.78 42.53
CA VAL A 672 -14.51 -27.79 41.61
C VAL A 672 -14.97 -26.57 42.39
N THR A 673 -14.37 -25.44 42.11
CA THR A 673 -14.80 -24.13 42.66
C THR A 673 -15.76 -23.46 41.70
N LEU A 674 -16.80 -22.86 42.27
CA LEU A 674 -17.85 -22.18 41.52
C LEU A 674 -18.10 -20.80 42.11
N VAL A 675 -18.04 -19.76 41.29
CA VAL A 675 -18.60 -18.44 41.59
C VAL A 675 -19.95 -18.39 40.88
N PRO A 676 -21.06 -18.25 41.63
CA PRO A 676 -22.41 -18.28 41.06
C PRO A 676 -22.70 -17.03 40.22
N PRO A 677 -23.63 -17.11 39.24
CA PRO A 677 -24.06 -15.94 38.50
C PRO A 677 -24.88 -14.99 39.37
N PRO A 678 -24.85 -13.67 39.14
CA PRO A 678 -25.31 -12.65 40.09
C PRO A 678 -26.81 -12.66 40.39
N LYS A 679 -27.65 -13.29 39.56
CA LYS A 679 -29.13 -13.18 39.68
C LYS A 679 -29.85 -14.53 39.84
N LEU A 680 -29.16 -15.63 39.91
CA LEU A 680 -29.80 -16.94 40.08
C LEU A 680 -29.78 -17.37 41.56
N ALA A 681 -30.96 -17.64 42.10
CA ALA A 681 -31.13 -18.17 43.46
C ALA A 681 -30.87 -19.67 43.55
N ALA A 682 -31.09 -20.42 42.47
CA ALA A 682 -30.79 -21.84 42.40
C ALA A 682 -30.58 -22.27 40.91
N PHE A 683 -29.72 -23.25 40.69
CA PHE A 683 -29.46 -23.85 39.38
C PHE A 683 -28.82 -25.21 39.52
N ASP A 684 -28.87 -25.98 38.45
CA ASP A 684 -28.24 -27.29 38.34
C ASP A 684 -26.85 -27.17 37.69
N LEU A 685 -25.88 -27.94 38.17
CA LEU A 685 -24.54 -28.03 37.66
C LEU A 685 -24.27 -29.44 37.17
N PRO A 686 -24.56 -29.74 35.90
CA PRO A 686 -24.34 -31.06 35.32
C PRO A 686 -22.86 -31.33 35.09
N ALA A 687 -22.45 -32.58 35.33
CA ALA A 687 -21.15 -33.11 34.98
C ALA A 687 -21.36 -34.40 34.16
N VAL A 688 -20.57 -34.56 33.10
CA VAL A 688 -20.64 -35.73 32.20
C VAL A 688 -19.24 -36.25 31.96
N VAL A 689 -19.09 -37.57 31.91
CA VAL A 689 -17.84 -38.26 31.59
C VAL A 689 -18.01 -39.16 30.37
N THR A 690 -16.96 -39.29 29.58
CA THR A 690 -16.84 -40.21 28.45
C THR A 690 -15.44 -40.83 28.46
N SER A 691 -15.31 -42.07 27.95
CA SER A 691 -14.03 -42.73 27.76
C SER A 691 -13.97 -43.45 26.42
N ILE A 692 -12.78 -43.81 25.98
CA ILE A 692 -12.62 -44.75 24.86
C ILE A 692 -12.73 -46.16 25.42
N GLY A 693 -13.72 -46.89 24.93
CA GLY A 693 -13.99 -48.29 25.35
C GLY A 693 -15.50 -48.57 25.44
N THR A 694 -15.87 -49.81 25.69
CA THR A 694 -17.24 -50.19 26.04
C THR A 694 -17.45 -49.93 27.52
N ASP A 695 -18.34 -49.03 27.83
CA ASP A 695 -18.80 -48.79 29.18
C ASP A 695 -20.03 -49.69 29.46
N PRO A 696 -19.97 -50.60 30.41
CA PRO A 696 -21.08 -51.52 30.70
C PRO A 696 -22.28 -50.84 31.38
N ASP A 697 -22.09 -49.68 32.02
CA ASP A 697 -23.17 -48.91 32.66
C ASP A 697 -23.11 -47.41 32.29
N PRO A 698 -23.55 -47.03 31.07
CA PRO A 698 -23.52 -45.65 30.64
C PRO A 698 -24.46 -44.72 31.42
N ASN A 699 -25.30 -45.25 32.31
CA ASN A 699 -26.21 -44.43 33.13
C ASN A 699 -25.49 -43.76 34.31
N ASN A 700 -24.27 -44.21 34.65
CA ASN A 700 -23.47 -43.61 35.71
C ASN A 700 -22.49 -42.52 35.20
N ASN A 701 -22.53 -42.20 33.91
CA ASN A 701 -21.66 -41.26 33.22
C ASN A 701 -22.11 -39.80 33.33
N ALA A 702 -23.16 -39.52 34.08
CA ALA A 702 -23.65 -38.17 34.31
C ALA A 702 -24.07 -37.95 35.76
N ALA A 703 -23.80 -36.81 36.30
CA ALA A 703 -24.19 -36.39 37.65
C ALA A 703 -24.58 -34.90 37.67
N THR A 704 -25.50 -34.53 38.57
CA THR A 704 -25.94 -33.13 38.67
C THR A 704 -25.82 -32.68 40.14
N LEU A 705 -25.12 -31.57 40.37
CA LEU A 705 -25.05 -30.88 41.63
C LEU A 705 -26.13 -29.79 41.65
N LYS A 706 -26.97 -29.78 42.69
CA LYS A 706 -27.93 -28.69 42.91
C LYS A 706 -27.27 -27.55 43.68
N VAL A 707 -27.21 -26.39 43.10
CA VAL A 707 -26.63 -25.23 43.70
C VAL A 707 -27.73 -24.27 44.15
N THR A 708 -27.65 -23.81 45.39
CA THR A 708 -28.52 -22.78 45.93
C THR A 708 -27.68 -21.57 46.33
N ASN A 709 -28.04 -20.39 45.86
CA ASN A 709 -27.42 -19.13 46.28
C ASN A 709 -28.37 -18.44 47.24
N ASP A 710 -28.02 -18.43 48.51
CA ASP A 710 -28.86 -17.89 49.60
C ASP A 710 -28.84 -16.37 49.67
N ASN A 711 -28.00 -15.70 48.91
CA ASN A 711 -27.96 -14.23 48.83
C ASN A 711 -27.74 -13.73 47.37
N PRO A 712 -28.67 -14.03 46.44
CA PRO A 712 -28.59 -13.51 45.11
C PRO A 712 -28.81 -12.00 45.09
N MET A 713 -27.98 -11.20 44.39
CA MET A 713 -28.20 -9.76 44.28
C MET A 713 -29.46 -9.46 43.47
N PHE A 714 -30.52 -9.01 44.14
CA PHE A 714 -31.62 -8.33 43.47
C PHE A 714 -31.29 -6.84 43.35
N ASP A 715 -31.45 -6.25 42.17
CA ASP A 715 -31.31 -4.82 41.93
C ASP A 715 -32.25 -4.03 42.92
N GLN A 716 -31.67 -3.46 43.94
CA GLN A 716 -32.35 -2.39 44.73
C GLN A 716 -32.22 -1.08 43.97
N PHE A 717 -32.90 -0.95 42.83
CA PHE A 717 -33.26 0.36 42.25
C PHE A 717 -34.49 0.20 41.34
N ALA A 718 -35.69 0.22 41.95
CA ALA A 718 -36.88 0.72 41.28
C ALA A 718 -37.85 1.21 42.36
N GLY A 719 -37.69 2.46 42.67
CA GLY A 719 -38.71 3.20 43.42
C GLY A 719 -39.94 3.46 42.56
N GLY A 720 -41.09 3.12 43.08
CA GLY A 720 -42.34 3.81 42.91
C GLY A 720 -43.08 3.62 41.57
N GLY A 721 -44.16 2.87 41.59
CA GLY A 721 -45.18 2.94 40.55
C GLY A 721 -46.23 1.82 40.67
N ARG A 722 -47.34 2.11 41.32
CA ARG A 722 -48.51 1.26 41.47
C ARG A 722 -49.07 0.77 40.12
N GLY A 723 -49.57 -0.49 40.12
CA GLY A 723 -50.65 -0.80 39.21
C GLY A 723 -50.78 -2.28 38.79
N CYS A 724 -51.70 -2.95 39.46
CA CYS A 724 -52.62 -4.01 38.99
C CYS A 724 -52.14 -5.30 38.36
N ALA A 725 -52.56 -6.32 39.02
CA ALA A 725 -52.69 -7.73 38.68
C ALA A 725 -53.39 -8.03 37.35
N MET A 726 -53.07 -9.18 36.81
CA MET A 726 -53.85 -10.29 36.23
C MET A 726 -52.82 -11.26 35.62
N GLY A 727 -52.66 -12.46 36.03
CA GLY A 727 -53.49 -13.59 35.94
C GLY A 727 -53.32 -14.29 34.59
N GLY A 728 -52.66 -15.45 34.58
CA GLY A 728 -52.63 -16.25 33.35
C GLY A 728 -51.54 -17.37 33.36
N THR A 729 -51.93 -18.48 33.88
CA THR A 729 -51.29 -19.80 33.75
C THR A 729 -51.13 -20.22 32.31
N SER A 730 -50.00 -20.84 31.95
CA SER A 730 -49.97 -22.14 31.32
C SER A 730 -48.55 -22.58 30.87
N HIS A 731 -48.16 -23.68 31.42
CA HIS A 731 -47.43 -24.81 30.86
C HIS A 731 -46.87 -24.68 29.40
N LEU A 732 -45.62 -25.04 29.31
CA LEU A 732 -45.02 -26.10 28.45
C LEU A 732 -43.55 -25.85 28.33
N GLY A 733 -42.79 -26.58 28.85
CA GLY A 733 -41.81 -27.62 28.77
C GLY A 733 -41.34 -27.96 27.38
N THR A 734 -40.03 -27.95 27.29
CA THR A 734 -39.23 -28.99 26.65
C THR A 734 -37.86 -28.45 26.19
N PRO A 735 -36.91 -29.26 25.88
CA PRO A 735 -35.56 -29.17 26.40
C PRO A 735 -34.57 -28.73 25.32
N PHE A 736 -33.69 -27.85 25.69
CA PHE A 736 -32.52 -27.44 24.87
C PHE A 736 -31.24 -28.14 25.41
N ALA A 737 -31.21 -29.48 25.39
CA ALA A 737 -30.02 -30.22 25.79
C ALA A 737 -29.32 -30.99 24.64
N ALA A 738 -29.88 -30.95 23.42
CA ALA A 738 -29.38 -31.80 22.34
C ALA A 738 -28.60 -31.10 21.21
N LEU A 739 -28.46 -29.77 21.27
CA LEU A 739 -27.84 -29.03 20.15
C LEU A 739 -26.36 -28.61 20.40
N SER A 740 -25.88 -28.65 21.65
CA SER A 740 -24.52 -28.24 21.99
C SER A 740 -23.48 -29.34 21.71
N MET A 741 -23.88 -30.64 21.69
CA MET A 741 -22.93 -31.73 21.42
C MET A 741 -22.58 -31.92 19.94
N LEU A 742 -23.40 -31.43 19.01
CA LEU A 742 -23.11 -31.52 17.56
C LEU A 742 -22.16 -30.46 17.05
N LEU A 743 -21.98 -29.33 17.78
CA LEU A 743 -21.03 -28.26 17.38
C LEU A 743 -19.61 -28.56 17.84
N ALA A 744 -19.41 -29.26 18.94
CA ALA A 744 -18.05 -29.61 19.41
C ALA A 744 -17.37 -30.67 18.56
N LEU A 745 -18.15 -31.61 17.99
CA LEU A 745 -17.64 -32.65 17.07
C LEU A 745 -17.33 -32.11 15.65
N CYS A 746 -17.97 -31.04 15.21
CA CYS A 746 -17.67 -30.40 13.93
C CYS A 746 -16.41 -29.53 13.94
N LEU A 747 -15.99 -29.01 15.07
CA LEU A 747 -14.79 -28.15 15.16
C LEU A 747 -13.47 -28.93 15.21
N VAL A 748 -13.50 -30.18 15.70
CA VAL A 748 -12.31 -31.04 15.69
C VAL A 748 -12.07 -31.67 14.30
N ARG A 749 -13.11 -31.84 13.47
CA ARG A 749 -12.97 -32.35 12.10
C ARG A 749 -12.60 -31.29 11.03
N ARG A 750 -12.65 -29.99 11.34
CA ARG A 750 -12.31 -28.92 10.39
C ARG A 750 -10.87 -28.41 10.44
N ARG A 751 -10.02 -28.91 11.35
CA ARG A 751 -8.59 -28.60 11.36
C ARG A 751 -7.70 -29.58 10.59
N GLY A 752 -8.30 -30.60 9.94
CA GLY A 752 -7.59 -31.58 9.12
C GLY A 752 -7.72 -31.44 7.61
N ALA A 753 -8.39 -30.41 7.10
CA ALA A 753 -8.60 -30.24 5.66
C ALA A 753 -8.45 -28.77 5.21
N SER A 754 -7.26 -28.23 5.41
CA SER A 754 -6.83 -27.00 4.71
C SER A 754 -5.32 -27.03 4.56
N ASN A 755 -4.86 -27.85 3.65
CA ASN A 755 -3.61 -27.68 2.90
C ASN A 755 -3.70 -28.58 1.66
N ARG A 756 -4.29 -28.02 0.64
CA ARG A 756 -3.97 -28.28 -0.76
C ARG A 756 -4.09 -26.96 -1.52
#